data_5cac2a6b8a1c720eb3a976188edc681f
#
_entry.id   5cac2a6b8a1c720eb3a976188edc681f
#
_cell.length_a   1.000
_cell.length_b   1.000
_cell.length_c   1.000
_cell.angle_alpha   90.00
_cell.angle_beta   90.00
_cell.angle_gamma   90.00
#
_symmetry.space_group_name_H-M   'P 1'
#
loop_
_entity.id
_entity.type
_entity.pdbx_description
1 polymer ?
#
loop_
_entity_poly.entity_id
_entity_poly.type
_entity_poly.pdbx_seq_one_letter_code
_entity_poly.pdbx_strand_id
1 'polypeptide(L)'
;MKKEILTLLMSGCYGILAAQTTGTVVDENKQPLPAATVSLFRESENKMISGVVTDMNGGFELNTHEGENYRIRISFVGYSTQEIKCQNISKHLSVGTIVLEPESKQLNDVTVTANNVIQKADRQIIIPNLLQQKTSSNGLSLLQHLQLSRISVNTLDSKVTTTMGDAVELRINGVKAEIQEVKALLPADVLRIEYHDNPGLRYGNVAAVIDIILKEKKNGGSISGEFMNTINPLGIGDYQLSGNYHVGKSNFKTSVNWNRRDVNWLRENMEAFHATTPSISNYEIGQKTKARYDNINLSIGYDYINSGNILSVTFRDLYNNTPHAVFDRNSKLIQNSNTFDIMDRTKSRSNNPSLDIYYQHEFTKDKHLFFDLIGTYINTKNDRLYRQSQGNSVQEISSHVDGNKYSAIAEVIYEQKIKDSRLSFGLRHQQMYTKNAYDGNTSSSVKMNTGESYGFGEWASKLGKLDYMVGVGAMRTYVSQGNAKQVKYIFRPTIQLGYRFNNYLSIRYKAYMGGYAPSLAELSDVEQHIDIYQIRRGNPNLQAVRFFSNELSISVGTKYISAEWFTRYSYDDKPYMEETTYSNGFYVRSYANQRGFHRLNSQINLKVQPWKDYMSIQLTPFVNRYISNGNTYTHTHTNWGLRANLMGMYKNWYVGANLETSFHSLWGETLNKDEKSHSIVFGYNREKWGVELQLQNIFSSRYEMSVENLSHLAPYNQMVWSKNLCKVFGIDFHFNLNFGKHGSEVNQRIHNSDTDAGIVPTTK
;
A
#
# COMPACT_ATOMS: atom_id res chain seq x y z
N MET A 1 31.15 5.78 58.72
CA MET A 1 31.37 6.34 57.40
C MET A 1 30.41 5.80 56.30
N LYS A 2 29.18 5.48 56.63
CA LYS A 2 28.15 5.09 55.66
C LYS A 2 26.76 5.70 55.91
N LYS A 3 26.67 6.67 56.84
CA LYS A 3 25.42 7.38 57.17
C LYS A 3 25.43 8.87 56.81
N GLU A 4 26.58 9.45 56.46
CA GLU A 4 26.67 10.89 56.16
C GLU A 4 26.63 11.23 54.68
N ILE A 5 26.69 10.23 53.77
CA ILE A 5 26.57 10.44 52.30
C ILE A 5 25.12 10.49 51.85
N LEU A 6 24.18 10.01 52.69
CA LEU A 6 22.75 10.00 52.32
C LEU A 6 22.01 11.29 52.70
N THR A 7 22.63 12.17 53.49
CA THR A 7 22.05 13.44 53.93
C THR A 7 22.45 14.63 53.05
N LEU A 8 23.49 14.50 52.22
CA LEU A 8 23.96 15.54 51.30
C LEU A 8 23.33 15.49 49.93
N LEU A 9 22.55 14.45 49.62
CA LEU A 9 21.80 14.31 48.35
C LEU A 9 20.32 14.74 48.45
N MET A 10 19.87 15.18 49.61
CA MET A 10 18.49 15.65 49.83
C MET A 10 18.33 17.19 50.01
N SER A 11 19.37 17.97 49.81
CA SER A 11 19.30 19.43 50.01
C SER A 11 19.52 20.18 48.71
N GLY A 12 18.83 19.83 47.61
CA GLY A 12 19.01 20.48 46.34
C GLY A 12 17.80 20.48 45.41
N CYS A 13 16.66 19.99 45.85
CA CYS A 13 15.41 20.13 45.08
C CYS A 13 14.68 21.43 45.54
N TYR A 14 15.09 22.57 45.02
CA TYR A 14 14.14 23.67 44.85
C TYR A 14 13.08 23.16 43.90
N GLY A 15 11.90 22.80 44.42
CA GLY A 15 10.73 22.45 43.64
C GLY A 15 10.33 23.64 42.77
N ILE A 16 10.71 23.62 41.51
CA ILE A 16 10.07 24.45 40.50
C ILE A 16 8.60 23.99 40.49
N LEU A 17 7.70 24.82 41.05
CA LEU A 17 6.26 24.58 41.02
C LEU A 17 5.82 24.60 39.54
N ALA A 18 5.69 23.43 38.95
CA ALA A 18 5.17 23.29 37.61
C ALA A 18 3.68 23.69 37.63
N ALA A 19 3.32 24.67 36.83
CA ALA A 19 1.94 25.06 36.58
C ALA A 19 1.51 24.48 35.20
N GLN A 20 0.22 24.23 35.05
CA GLN A 20 -0.36 23.82 33.80
C GLN A 20 -1.35 24.84 33.27
N THR A 21 -1.23 25.16 31.98
CA THR A 21 -2.21 26.00 31.29
C THR A 21 -2.92 25.17 30.24
N THR A 22 -4.25 25.08 30.36
CA THR A 22 -5.11 24.28 29.46
C THR A 22 -6.13 25.15 28.76
N GLY A 23 -6.60 24.74 27.60
CA GLY A 23 -7.66 25.39 26.85
C GLY A 23 -8.17 24.51 25.71
N THR A 24 -9.24 24.94 25.04
CA THR A 24 -9.84 24.26 23.89
C THR A 24 -9.95 25.26 22.74
N VAL A 25 -9.48 24.88 21.56
CA VAL A 25 -9.56 25.69 20.33
C VAL A 25 -10.68 25.16 19.46
N VAL A 26 -11.58 26.08 19.04
CA VAL A 26 -12.73 25.74 18.20
C VAL A 26 -12.86 26.74 17.04
N ASP A 27 -13.62 26.35 16.02
CA ASP A 27 -14.01 27.26 14.92
C ASP A 27 -15.20 28.17 15.32
N GLU A 28 -15.64 29.02 14.41
CA GLU A 28 -16.79 29.93 14.57
C GLU A 28 -18.13 29.21 14.83
N ASN A 29 -18.20 27.90 14.48
CA ASN A 29 -19.36 27.04 14.72
C ASN A 29 -19.22 26.24 16.03
N LYS A 30 -18.19 26.56 16.87
CA LYS A 30 -17.86 25.84 18.10
C LYS A 30 -17.44 24.40 17.90
N GLN A 31 -16.94 24.03 16.69
CA GLN A 31 -16.35 22.72 16.44
C GLN A 31 -14.89 22.72 16.86
N PRO A 32 -14.40 21.64 17.48
CA PRO A 32 -12.98 21.50 17.83
C PRO A 32 -12.08 21.65 16.61
N LEU A 33 -10.97 22.37 16.77
CA LEU A 33 -9.92 22.49 15.78
C LEU A 33 -8.71 21.64 16.18
N PRO A 34 -8.63 20.37 15.76
CA PRO A 34 -7.49 19.51 16.04
C PRO A 34 -6.28 19.94 15.21
N ALA A 35 -5.08 19.75 15.76
CA ALA A 35 -3.82 20.15 15.17
C ALA A 35 -3.62 21.68 14.98
N ALA A 36 -4.42 22.53 15.65
CA ALA A 36 -4.11 23.93 15.75
C ALA A 36 -2.80 24.12 16.56
N THR A 37 -1.92 24.96 16.06
CA THR A 37 -0.64 25.23 16.72
C THR A 37 -0.82 26.22 17.87
N VAL A 38 -0.41 25.80 19.06
CA VAL A 38 -0.45 26.62 20.28
C VAL A 38 0.98 26.84 20.72
N SER A 39 1.46 28.09 20.62
CA SER A 39 2.83 28.49 20.94
C SER A 39 2.86 29.33 22.20
N LEU A 40 3.75 28.99 23.12
CA LEU A 40 3.95 29.71 24.40
C LEU A 40 5.16 30.63 24.31
N PHE A 41 4.95 31.88 24.62
CA PHE A 41 6.00 32.92 24.69
C PHE A 41 6.10 33.50 26.10
N ARG A 42 7.33 33.68 26.59
CA ARG A 42 7.53 34.47 27.79
C ARG A 42 7.39 35.97 27.44
N GLU A 43 6.54 36.67 28.14
CA GLU A 43 6.21 38.07 27.79
C GLU A 43 7.41 38.99 27.90
N SER A 44 8.32 38.78 28.88
CA SER A 44 9.52 39.59 29.11
C SER A 44 10.56 39.50 27.98
N GLU A 45 10.65 38.39 27.27
CA GLU A 45 11.73 38.14 26.31
C GLU A 45 11.25 38.05 24.86
N ASN A 46 9.95 38.05 24.61
CA ASN A 46 9.32 37.75 23.31
C ASN A 46 9.87 36.47 22.64
N LYS A 47 10.34 35.52 23.44
CA LYS A 47 10.96 34.28 23.01
C LYS A 47 9.96 33.12 23.14
N MET A 48 9.83 32.33 22.10
CA MET A 48 9.05 31.09 22.14
C MET A 48 9.74 30.07 23.06
N ILE A 49 9.01 29.59 24.07
CA ILE A 49 9.50 28.65 25.07
C ILE A 49 9.12 27.22 24.69
N SER A 50 7.87 27.03 24.32
CA SER A 50 7.34 25.71 23.92
C SER A 50 6.18 25.89 22.96
N GLY A 51 5.78 24.78 22.29
CA GLY A 51 4.60 24.73 21.46
C GLY A 51 4.03 23.33 21.46
N VAL A 52 2.71 23.28 21.43
CA VAL A 52 1.93 22.03 21.31
C VAL A 52 0.94 22.18 20.17
N VAL A 53 0.34 21.09 19.76
CA VAL A 53 -0.82 21.10 18.85
C VAL A 53 -2.04 20.62 19.63
N THR A 54 -3.20 21.12 19.28
CA THR A 54 -4.47 20.70 19.88
C THR A 54 -4.77 19.24 19.56
N ASP A 55 -5.38 18.56 20.51
CA ASP A 55 -5.84 17.17 20.37
C ASP A 55 -7.10 17.09 19.47
N MET A 56 -7.67 15.89 19.35
CA MET A 56 -8.88 15.64 18.52
C MET A 56 -10.13 16.39 18.97
N ASN A 57 -10.15 16.88 20.22
CA ASN A 57 -11.22 17.68 20.79
C ASN A 57 -10.88 19.17 20.82
N GLY A 58 -9.80 19.58 20.10
CA GLY A 58 -9.29 20.94 20.14
C GLY A 58 -8.57 21.31 21.46
N GLY A 59 -8.41 20.37 22.38
CA GLY A 59 -7.77 20.58 23.68
C GLY A 59 -6.26 20.74 23.58
N PHE A 60 -5.68 21.58 24.41
CA PHE A 60 -4.23 21.69 24.56
C PHE A 60 -3.82 21.85 26.03
N GLU A 61 -2.59 21.48 26.30
CA GLU A 61 -1.95 21.58 27.62
C GLU A 61 -0.51 22.09 27.46
N LEU A 62 -0.18 23.16 28.15
CA LEU A 62 1.14 23.79 28.17
C LEU A 62 1.73 23.74 29.57
N ASN A 63 2.98 23.34 29.69
CA ASN A 63 3.74 23.46 30.94
C ASN A 63 4.19 24.90 31.13
N THR A 64 3.76 25.53 32.20
CA THR A 64 4.07 26.90 32.60
C THR A 64 4.67 26.94 34.00
N HIS A 65 5.07 28.10 34.49
CA HIS A 65 5.57 28.30 35.86
C HIS A 65 4.66 29.25 36.60
N GLU A 66 4.38 28.93 37.85
CA GLU A 66 3.55 29.80 38.74
C GLU A 66 4.19 31.17 38.96
N GLY A 67 3.37 32.20 38.89
CA GLY A 67 3.80 33.60 39.09
C GLY A 67 4.42 34.28 37.88
N GLU A 68 4.62 33.55 36.75
CA GLU A 68 5.16 34.16 35.52
C GLU A 68 4.06 34.64 34.56
N ASN A 69 4.46 35.55 33.64
CA ASN A 69 3.58 36.08 32.60
C ASN A 69 3.94 35.50 31.24
N TYR A 70 2.90 35.00 30.56
CA TYR A 70 3.06 34.38 29.26
C TYR A 70 2.08 34.96 28.24
N ARG A 71 2.45 34.81 26.97
CA ARG A 71 1.57 35.03 25.82
C ARG A 71 1.43 33.73 25.05
N ILE A 72 0.19 33.28 24.89
CA ILE A 72 -0.16 32.10 24.12
C ILE A 72 -0.64 32.58 22.77
N ARG A 73 -0.01 32.08 21.68
CA ARG A 73 -0.39 32.36 20.31
C ARG A 73 -0.97 31.08 19.73
N ILE A 74 -2.20 31.16 19.21
CA ILE A 74 -2.93 30.06 18.62
C ILE A 74 -3.12 30.38 17.13
N SER A 75 -2.72 29.44 16.26
CA SER A 75 -2.85 29.58 14.81
C SER A 75 -3.31 28.27 14.17
N PHE A 76 -4.15 28.39 13.16
CA PHE A 76 -4.58 27.28 12.34
C PHE A 76 -4.70 27.76 10.89
N VAL A 77 -4.42 26.86 9.94
CA VAL A 77 -4.43 27.21 8.50
C VAL A 77 -5.86 27.58 8.07
N GLY A 78 -6.02 28.79 7.49
CA GLY A 78 -7.31 29.32 7.07
C GLY A 78 -8.07 30.10 8.15
N TYR A 79 -7.47 30.30 9.34
CA TYR A 79 -8.05 31.04 10.45
C TYR A 79 -7.16 32.18 10.91
N SER A 80 -7.76 33.22 11.45
CA SER A 80 -7.05 34.35 12.05
C SER A 80 -6.32 33.89 13.32
N THR A 81 -5.03 34.31 13.44
CA THR A 81 -4.23 33.99 14.62
C THR A 81 -4.76 34.75 15.84
N GLN A 82 -4.99 34.05 16.95
CA GLN A 82 -5.37 34.63 18.24
C GLN A 82 -4.18 34.66 19.21
N GLU A 83 -4.10 35.72 20.01
CA GLU A 83 -3.12 35.82 21.07
C GLU A 83 -3.80 36.11 22.41
N ILE A 84 -3.43 35.36 23.44
CA ILE A 84 -3.95 35.46 24.79
C ILE A 84 -2.81 35.79 25.73
N LYS A 85 -2.96 36.84 26.52
CA LYS A 85 -2.01 37.21 27.59
C LYS A 85 -2.46 36.58 28.90
N CYS A 86 -1.58 35.80 29.50
CA CYS A 86 -1.78 35.15 30.80
C CYS A 86 -0.84 35.80 31.81
N GLN A 87 -1.38 36.55 32.76
CA GLN A 87 -0.60 37.24 33.78
C GLN A 87 -0.69 36.51 35.11
N ASN A 88 0.42 36.40 35.81
CA ASN A 88 0.51 35.82 37.15
C ASN A 88 -0.15 34.43 37.24
N ILE A 89 0.36 33.48 36.47
CA ILE A 89 -0.25 32.14 36.33
C ILE A 89 -0.32 31.43 37.67
N SER A 90 -1.51 30.94 38.02
CA SER A 90 -1.73 30.01 39.14
C SER A 90 -1.38 28.57 38.76
N LYS A 91 -1.30 27.68 39.74
CA LYS A 91 -0.91 26.29 39.58
C LYS A 91 -1.68 25.53 38.49
N HIS A 92 -2.92 25.88 38.23
CA HIS A 92 -3.74 25.43 37.12
C HIS A 92 -4.51 26.60 36.52
N LEU A 93 -4.21 26.99 35.29
CA LEU A 93 -4.93 28.01 34.54
C LEU A 93 -5.67 27.39 33.38
N SER A 94 -7.00 27.56 33.32
CA SER A 94 -7.76 27.27 32.13
C SER A 94 -8.05 28.57 31.38
N VAL A 95 -7.57 28.70 30.14
CA VAL A 95 -7.89 29.82 29.26
C VAL A 95 -9.24 29.70 28.57
N GLY A 96 -9.98 28.61 28.86
CA GLY A 96 -11.32 28.39 28.36
C GLY A 96 -11.34 27.97 26.88
N THR A 97 -12.46 28.24 26.22
CA THR A 97 -12.67 27.96 24.79
C THR A 97 -12.26 29.15 23.95
N ILE A 98 -11.33 28.92 23.03
CA ILE A 98 -10.79 29.93 22.12
C ILE A 98 -11.37 29.70 20.74
N VAL A 99 -12.11 30.67 20.24
CA VAL A 99 -12.72 30.63 18.92
C VAL A 99 -11.77 31.23 17.89
N LEU A 100 -11.39 30.48 16.87
CA LEU A 100 -10.69 31.03 15.72
C LEU A 100 -11.71 31.38 14.64
N GLU A 101 -11.59 32.58 14.08
CA GLU A 101 -12.44 33.06 12.99
C GLU A 101 -11.79 32.75 11.63
N PRO A 102 -12.55 32.34 10.60
CA PRO A 102 -12.01 32.15 9.26
C PRO A 102 -11.43 33.44 8.72
N GLU A 103 -10.23 33.39 8.17
CA GLU A 103 -9.61 34.57 7.55
C GLU A 103 -10.10 34.71 6.11
N SER A 104 -11.03 35.65 5.89
CA SER A 104 -11.62 35.95 4.58
C SER A 104 -10.80 36.90 3.71
N LYS A 105 -9.52 37.13 4.01
CA LYS A 105 -8.66 38.01 3.20
C LYS A 105 -8.03 37.26 2.03
N GLN A 106 -8.20 37.80 0.82
CA GLN A 106 -7.32 37.55 -0.32
C GLN A 106 -5.89 37.92 0.10
N LEU A 107 -5.11 36.92 0.47
CA LEU A 107 -3.74 37.10 0.95
C LEU A 107 -2.83 37.44 -0.23
N ASN A 108 -2.40 38.67 -0.30
CA ASN A 108 -1.10 39.00 -0.87
C ASN A 108 -0.04 38.40 0.06
N ASP A 109 0.68 37.42 -0.44
CA ASP A 109 1.90 36.80 0.09
C ASP A 109 2.24 36.98 1.56
N VAL A 110 1.55 36.30 2.47
CA VAL A 110 2.06 36.03 3.81
C VAL A 110 2.64 34.63 3.87
N THR A 111 3.96 34.57 3.93
CA THR A 111 4.74 33.35 4.02
C THR A 111 4.58 32.74 5.43
N VAL A 112 3.56 31.93 5.67
CA VAL A 112 3.48 31.09 6.86
C VAL A 112 4.49 29.95 6.70
N THR A 113 5.59 30.01 7.46
CA THR A 113 6.63 28.95 7.50
C THR A 113 6.25 27.86 8.49
N ALA A 114 5.08 27.24 8.34
CA ALA A 114 4.79 26.00 9.01
C ALA A 114 5.38 24.85 8.17
N ASN A 115 6.16 23.97 8.77
CA ASN A 115 6.55 22.71 8.13
C ASN A 115 5.29 21.91 7.91
N ASN A 116 4.86 21.72 6.66
CA ASN A 116 3.70 20.90 6.30
C ASN A 116 3.90 19.40 6.63
N VAL A 117 5.05 19.03 7.16
CA VAL A 117 5.40 17.67 7.55
C VAL A 117 5.86 17.67 9.01
N ILE A 118 5.15 16.91 9.84
CA ILE A 118 5.48 16.72 11.27
C ILE A 118 5.97 15.28 11.42
N GLN A 119 7.23 15.09 11.76
CA GLN A 119 7.81 13.80 12.01
C GLN A 119 7.44 13.30 13.41
N LYS A 120 6.80 12.14 13.53
CA LYS A 120 6.60 11.38 14.77
C LYS A 120 7.43 10.12 14.78
N ALA A 121 7.42 9.39 15.88
CA ALA A 121 8.15 8.13 16.06
C ALA A 121 7.76 7.04 15.05
N ASP A 122 6.47 6.87 14.88
CA ASP A 122 5.85 5.79 14.13
C ASP A 122 5.32 6.24 12.76
N ARG A 123 5.28 7.55 12.48
CA ARG A 123 4.69 8.10 11.25
C ARG A 123 5.15 9.52 10.96
N GLN A 124 4.88 9.94 9.74
CA GLN A 124 4.91 11.34 9.31
C GLN A 124 3.47 11.85 9.21
N ILE A 125 3.20 13.02 9.77
CA ILE A 125 1.93 13.71 9.57
C ILE A 125 2.18 14.80 8.53
N ILE A 126 1.44 14.73 7.42
CA ILE A 126 1.59 15.61 6.26
C ILE A 126 0.28 16.35 6.06
N ILE A 127 0.34 17.67 6.10
CA ILE A 127 -0.82 18.54 5.87
C ILE A 127 -0.75 19.04 4.43
N PRO A 128 -1.66 18.60 3.54
CA PRO A 128 -1.70 19.08 2.16
C PRO A 128 -1.90 20.60 2.14
N ASN A 129 -1.06 21.29 1.38
CA ASN A 129 -1.26 22.73 1.21
C ASN A 129 -2.43 23.01 0.25
N LEU A 130 -2.92 24.25 0.25
CA LEU A 130 -4.07 24.66 -0.55
C LEU A 130 -3.85 24.45 -2.06
N LEU A 131 -2.61 24.60 -2.54
CA LEU A 131 -2.29 24.39 -3.95
C LEU A 131 -2.38 22.93 -4.33
N GLN A 132 -1.84 22.02 -3.52
CA GLN A 132 -1.95 20.57 -3.70
C GLN A 132 -3.41 20.11 -3.68
N GLN A 133 -4.23 20.62 -2.74
CA GLN A 133 -5.66 20.32 -2.71
C GLN A 133 -6.39 20.82 -3.96
N LYS A 134 -6.12 22.03 -4.43
CA LYS A 134 -6.79 22.62 -5.60
C LYS A 134 -6.40 21.98 -6.93
N THR A 135 -5.16 21.51 -7.04
CA THR A 135 -4.66 20.91 -8.29
C THR A 135 -4.89 19.41 -8.38
N SER A 136 -5.33 18.76 -7.30
CA SER A 136 -5.65 17.33 -7.31
C SER A 136 -7.11 17.09 -7.71
N SER A 137 -7.33 16.06 -8.53
CA SER A 137 -8.67 15.63 -8.96
C SER A 137 -9.40 14.81 -7.91
N ASN A 138 -8.66 13.98 -7.16
CA ASN A 138 -9.17 13.03 -6.20
C ASN A 138 -8.11 12.70 -5.13
N GLY A 139 -8.42 11.80 -4.19
CA GLY A 139 -7.47 11.41 -3.15
C GLY A 139 -6.21 10.72 -3.67
N LEU A 140 -6.28 9.96 -4.77
CA LEU A 140 -5.11 9.30 -5.36
C LEU A 140 -4.17 10.31 -6.01
N SER A 141 -4.69 11.26 -6.78
CA SER A 141 -3.89 12.35 -7.36
C SER A 141 -3.29 13.24 -6.27
N LEU A 142 -4.00 13.43 -5.14
CA LEU A 142 -3.44 14.13 -3.98
C LEU A 142 -2.22 13.39 -3.41
N LEU A 143 -2.28 12.06 -3.26
CA LEU A 143 -1.14 11.26 -2.82
C LEU A 143 0.05 11.39 -3.79
N GLN A 144 -0.21 11.43 -5.11
CA GLN A 144 0.81 11.66 -6.12
C GLN A 144 1.45 13.05 -5.98
N HIS A 145 0.65 14.11 -5.80
CA HIS A 145 1.13 15.47 -5.65
C HIS A 145 1.92 15.71 -4.35
N LEU A 146 1.66 14.92 -3.31
CA LEU A 146 2.43 14.97 -2.06
C LEU A 146 3.85 14.42 -2.21
N GLN A 147 4.07 13.51 -3.16
CA GLN A 147 5.37 12.85 -3.40
C GLN A 147 5.95 12.30 -2.08
N LEU A 148 5.22 11.37 -1.44
CA LEU A 148 5.64 10.75 -0.19
C LEU A 148 6.97 9.99 -0.40
N SER A 149 7.86 10.09 0.57
CA SER A 149 9.12 9.34 0.57
C SER A 149 8.86 7.84 0.46
N ARG A 150 9.58 7.13 -0.40
CA ARG A 150 9.47 5.69 -0.63
C ARG A 150 8.13 5.18 -1.17
N ILE A 151 7.23 6.05 -1.61
CA ILE A 151 5.94 5.69 -2.21
C ILE A 151 5.95 6.01 -3.70
N SER A 152 5.46 5.07 -4.50
CA SER A 152 5.16 5.22 -5.92
C SER A 152 3.66 5.21 -6.12
N VAL A 153 3.14 6.24 -6.77
CA VAL A 153 1.72 6.38 -7.12
C VAL A 153 1.58 6.43 -8.62
N ASN A 154 0.89 5.44 -9.20
CA ASN A 154 0.54 5.40 -10.61
C ASN A 154 -0.98 5.63 -10.74
N THR A 155 -1.37 6.81 -11.22
CA THR A 155 -2.78 7.19 -11.36
C THR A 155 -3.45 6.49 -12.53
N LEU A 156 -2.71 6.19 -13.62
CA LEU A 156 -3.26 5.50 -14.79
C LEU A 156 -3.66 4.05 -14.49
N ASP A 157 -2.81 3.34 -13.73
CA ASP A 157 -3.08 1.95 -13.34
C ASP A 157 -3.77 1.84 -11.97
N SER A 158 -4.10 2.99 -11.36
CA SER A 158 -4.70 3.07 -10.02
C SER A 158 -3.94 2.20 -9.02
N LYS A 159 -2.62 2.42 -8.89
CA LYS A 159 -1.73 1.60 -8.08
C LYS A 159 -0.89 2.45 -7.12
N VAL A 160 -0.79 2.01 -5.87
CA VAL A 160 0.11 2.57 -4.84
C VAL A 160 0.96 1.45 -4.29
N THR A 161 2.27 1.60 -4.39
CA THR A 161 3.26 0.66 -3.85
C THR A 161 4.39 1.42 -3.19
N THR A 162 5.25 0.71 -2.45
CA THR A 162 6.54 1.30 -2.13
C THR A 162 7.39 1.41 -3.41
N THR A 163 8.42 2.26 -3.39
CA THR A 163 9.42 2.33 -4.48
C THR A 163 10.21 1.03 -4.68
N MET A 164 10.08 0.06 -3.80
CA MET A 164 10.64 -1.30 -3.91
C MET A 164 9.63 -2.34 -4.39
N GLY A 165 8.40 -1.91 -4.73
CA GLY A 165 7.32 -2.78 -5.20
C GLY A 165 6.52 -3.47 -4.11
N ASP A 166 6.82 -3.22 -2.82
CA ASP A 166 6.09 -3.84 -1.71
C ASP A 166 4.68 -3.25 -1.55
N ALA A 167 3.80 -4.01 -0.91
CA ALA A 167 2.42 -3.61 -0.64
C ALA A 167 2.33 -2.42 0.32
N VAL A 168 1.48 -1.46 -0.02
CA VAL A 168 1.08 -0.33 0.81
C VAL A 168 -0.39 -0.50 1.20
N GLU A 169 -0.67 -0.38 2.49
CA GLU A 169 -2.04 -0.36 2.97
C GLU A 169 -2.57 1.07 2.96
N LEU A 170 -3.69 1.28 2.28
CA LEU A 170 -4.40 2.55 2.27
C LEU A 170 -5.47 2.54 3.37
N ARG A 171 -5.65 3.70 4.01
CA ARG A 171 -6.67 3.91 5.05
C ARG A 171 -7.35 5.26 4.87
N ILE A 172 -8.59 5.33 5.31
CA ILE A 172 -9.36 6.58 5.43
C ILE A 172 -9.81 6.69 6.87
N ASN A 173 -9.36 7.71 7.60
CA ASN A 173 -9.63 7.90 9.03
C ASN A 173 -9.27 6.68 9.92
N GLY A 174 -8.18 5.97 9.67
CA GLY A 174 -7.76 4.75 10.35
C GLY A 174 -8.31 3.44 9.78
N VAL A 175 -9.14 3.48 8.75
CA VAL A 175 -9.82 2.37 8.07
C VAL A 175 -9.00 1.89 6.92
N LYS A 176 -8.82 0.60 6.76
CA LYS A 176 -8.31 0.06 5.51
C LYS A 176 -9.31 0.31 4.39
N ALA A 177 -8.82 0.90 3.31
CA ALA A 177 -9.63 1.31 2.18
C ALA A 177 -9.07 0.75 0.87
N GLU A 178 -9.94 0.52 -0.09
CA GLU A 178 -9.53 0.21 -1.47
C GLU A 178 -9.07 1.46 -2.20
N ILE A 179 -8.29 1.27 -3.24
CA ILE A 179 -7.83 2.36 -4.10
C ILE A 179 -9.00 3.17 -4.68
N GLN A 180 -10.14 2.53 -4.99
CA GLN A 180 -11.35 3.15 -5.50
C GLN A 180 -12.02 4.04 -4.45
N GLU A 181 -11.96 3.65 -3.17
CA GLU A 181 -12.48 4.47 -2.07
C GLU A 181 -11.60 5.72 -1.87
N VAL A 182 -10.27 5.58 -2.03
CA VAL A 182 -9.35 6.74 -2.02
C VAL A 182 -9.58 7.65 -3.22
N LYS A 183 -9.81 7.10 -4.41
CA LYS A 183 -10.19 7.88 -5.61
C LYS A 183 -11.53 8.61 -5.42
N ALA A 184 -12.44 8.10 -4.62
CA ALA A 184 -13.71 8.76 -4.33
C ALA A 184 -13.57 9.98 -3.40
N LEU A 185 -12.41 10.20 -2.76
CA LEU A 185 -12.20 11.29 -1.82
C LEU A 185 -12.00 12.62 -2.54
N LEU A 186 -12.61 13.67 -2.00
CA LEU A 186 -12.36 15.04 -2.41
C LEU A 186 -11.07 15.55 -1.75
N PRO A 187 -10.10 16.08 -2.51
CA PRO A 187 -8.86 16.63 -1.93
C PRO A 187 -9.11 17.74 -0.90
N ALA A 188 -10.16 18.54 -1.09
CA ALA A 188 -10.56 19.61 -0.17
C ALA A 188 -11.02 19.07 1.20
N ASP A 189 -11.51 17.84 1.27
CA ASP A 189 -11.96 17.19 2.49
C ASP A 189 -10.84 16.57 3.30
N VAL A 190 -9.66 16.42 2.71
CA VAL A 190 -8.50 15.85 3.40
C VAL A 190 -7.93 16.86 4.39
N LEU A 191 -7.92 16.47 5.67
CA LEU A 191 -7.33 17.26 6.75
C LEU A 191 -5.82 17.06 6.80
N ARG A 192 -5.38 15.79 6.79
CA ARG A 192 -3.98 15.40 6.84
C ARG A 192 -3.78 13.99 6.34
N ILE A 193 -2.54 13.63 6.02
CA ILE A 193 -2.10 12.26 5.73
C ILE A 193 -1.21 11.80 6.88
N GLU A 194 -1.52 10.64 7.44
CA GLU A 194 -0.66 9.96 8.41
C GLU A 194 0.08 8.82 7.68
N TYR A 195 1.32 9.06 7.35
CA TYR A 195 2.15 8.12 6.61
C TYR A 195 3.02 7.32 7.57
N HIS A 196 2.63 6.05 7.82
CA HIS A 196 3.41 5.09 8.59
C HIS A 196 4.40 4.39 7.67
N ASP A 197 5.57 4.93 7.57
CA ASP A 197 6.67 4.39 6.76
C ASP A 197 7.43 3.26 7.47
N ASN A 198 7.01 2.93 8.68
CA ASN A 198 7.52 1.84 9.49
C ASN A 198 6.41 1.28 10.40
N PRO A 199 5.40 0.59 9.80
CA PRO A 199 4.25 0.10 10.54
C PRO A 199 4.61 -0.96 11.58
N GLY A 200 3.86 -0.98 12.70
CA GLY A 200 3.99 -1.98 13.77
C GLY A 200 3.28 -3.30 13.47
N LEU A 201 3.35 -4.24 14.42
CA LEU A 201 2.74 -5.58 14.31
C LEU A 201 1.23 -5.56 14.07
N ARG A 202 0.55 -4.51 14.53
CA ARG A 202 -0.90 -4.32 14.33
C ARG A 202 -1.33 -4.18 12.87
N TYR A 203 -0.38 -3.87 11.97
CA TYR A 203 -0.63 -3.74 10.53
C TYR A 203 -0.22 -5.00 9.73
N GLY A 204 0.17 -6.07 10.41
CA GLY A 204 0.59 -7.32 9.75
C GLY A 204 1.92 -7.20 9.03
N ASN A 205 1.98 -7.64 7.77
CA ASN A 205 3.21 -7.70 6.96
C ASN A 205 3.31 -6.61 5.90
N VAL A 206 2.57 -5.49 6.02
CA VAL A 206 2.65 -4.40 5.04
C VAL A 206 3.91 -3.57 5.24
N ALA A 207 4.49 -3.08 4.14
CA ALA A 207 5.71 -2.28 4.16
C ALA A 207 5.47 -0.82 4.55
N ALA A 208 4.26 -0.30 4.29
CA ALA A 208 3.85 1.05 4.65
C ALA A 208 2.34 1.14 4.80
N VAL A 209 1.87 2.13 5.58
CA VAL A 209 0.45 2.46 5.70
C VAL A 209 0.27 3.96 5.44
N ILE A 210 -0.68 4.31 4.60
CA ILE A 210 -1.08 5.68 4.32
C ILE A 210 -2.51 5.87 4.82
N ASP A 211 -2.68 6.63 5.89
CA ASP A 211 -3.99 6.93 6.47
C ASP A 211 -4.39 8.37 6.13
N ILE A 212 -5.48 8.50 5.38
CA ILE A 212 -6.03 9.78 4.92
C ILE A 212 -7.08 10.22 5.93
N ILE A 213 -6.75 11.22 6.73
CA ILE A 213 -7.66 11.75 7.73
C ILE A 213 -8.49 12.88 7.13
N LEU A 214 -9.81 12.72 7.19
CA LEU A 214 -10.76 13.66 6.63
C LEU A 214 -11.21 14.70 7.66
N LYS A 215 -11.67 15.85 7.15
CA LYS A 215 -12.35 16.88 7.94
C LYS A 215 -13.71 16.37 8.37
N GLU A 216 -14.13 16.69 9.58
CA GLU A 216 -15.50 16.42 10.03
C GLU A 216 -16.51 17.21 9.20
N LYS A 217 -17.58 16.56 8.79
CA LYS A 217 -18.65 17.15 7.99
C LYS A 217 -20.00 16.89 8.64
N LYS A 218 -20.90 17.87 8.56
CA LYS A 218 -22.29 17.75 9.05
C LYS A 218 -23.23 17.47 7.87
N ASN A 219 -24.44 16.99 8.14
CA ASN A 219 -25.49 16.63 7.19
C ASN A 219 -25.33 17.12 5.74
N GLY A 220 -25.24 16.20 4.80
CA GLY A 220 -25.09 16.50 3.39
C GLY A 220 -24.54 15.33 2.60
N GLY A 221 -24.17 15.54 1.36
CA GLY A 221 -23.65 14.47 0.55
C GLY A 221 -22.76 14.97 -0.59
N SER A 222 -22.20 14.01 -1.32
CA SER A 222 -21.43 14.26 -2.53
C SER A 222 -21.72 13.20 -3.57
N ILE A 223 -21.65 13.60 -4.83
CA ILE A 223 -21.60 12.70 -5.98
C ILE A 223 -20.35 13.07 -6.76
N SER A 224 -19.49 12.11 -7.02
CA SER A 224 -18.27 12.30 -7.82
C SER A 224 -18.21 11.29 -8.95
N GLY A 225 -17.64 11.69 -10.06
CA GLY A 225 -17.36 10.84 -11.22
C GLY A 225 -15.99 11.13 -11.79
N GLU A 226 -15.32 10.08 -12.28
CA GLU A 226 -14.05 10.13 -12.99
C GLU A 226 -14.14 9.24 -14.23
N PHE A 227 -13.77 9.77 -15.38
CA PHE A 227 -13.90 9.12 -16.67
C PHE A 227 -12.60 9.28 -17.45
N MET A 228 -11.69 8.34 -17.28
CA MET A 228 -10.45 8.30 -18.04
C MET A 228 -10.62 7.40 -19.26
N ASN A 229 -10.23 7.88 -20.41
CA ASN A 229 -10.14 7.10 -21.64
C ASN A 229 -8.92 7.47 -22.46
N THR A 230 -8.30 6.48 -23.10
CA THR A 230 -7.23 6.75 -24.05
C THR A 230 -7.81 6.97 -25.45
N ILE A 231 -7.24 7.95 -26.17
CA ILE A 231 -7.56 8.24 -27.56
C ILE A 231 -6.68 7.39 -28.47
N ASN A 232 -5.43 7.20 -28.07
CA ASN A 232 -4.46 6.35 -28.75
C ASN A 232 -3.65 5.55 -27.71
N PRO A 233 -3.74 4.19 -27.68
CA PRO A 233 -4.75 3.40 -28.41
C PRO A 233 -6.14 3.52 -27.80
N LEU A 234 -7.17 3.36 -28.58
CA LEU A 234 -8.51 3.12 -28.04
C LEU A 234 -8.55 1.76 -27.34
N GLY A 235 -9.22 1.67 -26.19
CA GLY A 235 -9.40 0.41 -25.47
C GLY A 235 -8.80 0.36 -24.06
N ILE A 236 -8.25 1.49 -23.57
CA ILE A 236 -7.87 1.66 -22.17
C ILE A 236 -8.82 2.66 -21.56
N GLY A 237 -9.54 2.27 -20.52
CA GLY A 237 -10.49 3.12 -19.81
C GLY A 237 -10.55 2.79 -18.34
N ASP A 238 -10.85 3.79 -17.52
CA ASP A 238 -11.12 3.70 -16.09
C ASP A 238 -12.28 4.65 -15.77
N TYR A 239 -13.40 4.11 -15.31
CA TYR A 239 -14.63 4.84 -15.10
C TYR A 239 -15.12 4.61 -13.68
N GLN A 240 -15.31 5.67 -12.92
CA GLN A 240 -15.77 5.60 -11.55
C GLN A 240 -16.94 6.56 -11.31
N LEU A 241 -17.94 6.08 -10.58
CA LEU A 241 -19.01 6.89 -10.02
C LEU A 241 -19.11 6.56 -8.52
N SER A 242 -19.17 7.59 -7.68
CA SER A 242 -19.25 7.44 -6.24
C SER A 242 -20.26 8.40 -5.65
N GLY A 243 -20.94 7.95 -4.58
CA GLY A 243 -21.89 8.75 -3.83
C GLY A 243 -21.69 8.56 -2.34
N ASN A 244 -21.83 9.65 -1.58
CA ASN A 244 -21.81 9.65 -0.13
C ASN A 244 -22.95 10.54 0.37
N TYR A 245 -23.73 10.05 1.34
CA TYR A 245 -24.81 10.80 1.96
C TYR A 245 -24.83 10.62 3.48
N HIS A 246 -24.64 11.72 4.19
CA HIS A 246 -24.57 11.76 5.64
C HIS A 246 -25.79 12.45 6.22
N VAL A 247 -26.44 11.82 7.19
CA VAL A 247 -27.58 12.36 7.93
C VAL A 247 -27.53 11.96 9.40
N GLY A 248 -27.37 12.94 10.28
CA GLY A 248 -27.25 12.73 11.73
C GLY A 248 -26.05 11.87 12.09
N LYS A 249 -26.30 10.64 12.57
CA LYS A 249 -25.26 9.66 12.95
C LYS A 249 -25.01 8.60 11.88
N SER A 250 -25.72 8.67 10.77
CA SER A 250 -25.68 7.67 9.70
C SER A 250 -25.00 8.21 8.46
N ASN A 251 -24.16 7.38 7.83
CA ASN A 251 -23.49 7.67 6.59
C ASN A 251 -23.69 6.51 5.60
N PHE A 252 -24.13 6.81 4.38
CA PHE A 252 -24.36 5.86 3.30
C PHE A 252 -23.33 6.13 2.21
N LYS A 253 -22.61 5.10 1.80
CA LYS A 253 -21.54 5.17 0.78
C LYS A 253 -21.84 4.20 -0.34
N THR A 254 -21.58 4.60 -1.57
CA THR A 254 -21.62 3.70 -2.71
C THR A 254 -20.55 4.10 -3.73
N SER A 255 -19.96 3.13 -4.36
CA SER A 255 -19.08 3.35 -5.50
C SER A 255 -19.17 2.20 -6.49
N VAL A 256 -19.06 2.53 -7.76
CA VAL A 256 -18.86 1.58 -8.84
C VAL A 256 -17.66 2.04 -9.67
N ASN A 257 -16.76 1.12 -9.95
CA ASN A 257 -15.61 1.35 -10.83
C ASN A 257 -15.58 0.28 -11.90
N TRP A 258 -15.35 0.67 -13.15
CA TRP A 258 -15.10 -0.20 -14.28
C TRP A 258 -13.77 0.15 -14.91
N ASN A 259 -12.82 -0.79 -14.84
CA ASN A 259 -11.51 -0.69 -15.45
C ASN A 259 -11.43 -1.64 -16.63
N ARG A 260 -11.09 -1.12 -17.81
CA ARG A 260 -10.98 -1.86 -19.06
C ARG A 260 -9.61 -1.72 -19.68
N ARG A 261 -9.05 -2.82 -20.17
CA ARG A 261 -7.87 -2.87 -21.03
C ARG A 261 -8.16 -3.76 -22.24
N ASP A 262 -7.88 -3.25 -23.44
CA ASP A 262 -8.04 -3.97 -24.71
C ASP A 262 -6.90 -3.54 -25.65
N VAL A 263 -5.78 -4.25 -25.58
CA VAL A 263 -4.53 -3.91 -26.26
C VAL A 263 -3.95 -5.14 -26.95
N ASN A 264 -3.02 -4.93 -27.89
CA ASN A 264 -2.35 -6.02 -28.57
C ASN A 264 -0.92 -6.18 -28.05
N TRP A 265 -0.52 -7.43 -27.90
CA TRP A 265 0.81 -7.82 -27.51
C TRP A 265 1.49 -8.66 -28.56
N LEU A 266 2.82 -8.63 -28.56
CA LEU A 266 3.71 -9.54 -29.28
C LEU A 266 4.61 -10.24 -28.26
N ARG A 267 5.11 -11.42 -28.68
CA ARG A 267 5.92 -12.27 -27.80
C ARG A 267 7.04 -12.92 -28.58
N GLU A 268 8.21 -13.01 -27.98
CA GLU A 268 9.29 -13.90 -28.38
C GLU A 268 9.68 -14.78 -27.20
N ASN A 269 10.04 -16.02 -27.48
CA ASN A 269 10.49 -16.95 -26.45
C ASN A 269 11.61 -17.82 -27.01
N MET A 270 12.71 -17.92 -26.28
CA MET A 270 13.76 -18.90 -26.50
C MET A 270 13.74 -19.87 -25.33
N GLU A 271 13.77 -21.16 -25.61
CA GLU A 271 13.72 -22.20 -24.59
C GLU A 271 14.53 -23.41 -25.02
N ALA A 272 15.19 -24.05 -24.08
CA ALA A 272 15.94 -25.26 -24.32
C ALA A 272 15.55 -26.36 -23.32
N PHE A 273 15.62 -27.62 -23.75
CA PHE A 273 15.32 -28.80 -22.96
C PHE A 273 16.52 -29.75 -23.00
N HIS A 274 17.21 -29.90 -21.86
CA HIS A 274 18.51 -30.56 -21.79
C HIS A 274 18.49 -31.99 -21.28
N ALA A 275 17.36 -32.47 -20.72
CA ALA A 275 17.25 -33.85 -20.24
C ALA A 275 16.99 -34.87 -21.37
N THR A 276 16.72 -34.42 -22.59
CA THR A 276 16.53 -35.29 -23.78
C THR A 276 17.81 -35.34 -24.59
N THR A 277 17.99 -36.50 -25.34
CA THR A 277 19.13 -36.65 -26.26
C THR A 277 18.59 -36.97 -27.64
N PRO A 278 18.75 -36.08 -28.67
CA PRO A 278 19.40 -34.76 -28.57
C PRO A 278 18.57 -33.75 -27.76
N SER A 279 19.23 -32.67 -27.25
CA SER A 279 18.56 -31.55 -26.63
C SER A 279 17.58 -30.88 -27.60
N ILE A 280 16.47 -30.40 -27.09
CA ILE A 280 15.47 -29.67 -27.87
C ILE A 280 15.73 -28.17 -27.69
N SER A 281 15.78 -27.44 -28.81
CA SER A 281 15.87 -25.99 -28.83
C SER A 281 14.66 -25.40 -29.51
N ASN A 282 13.96 -24.52 -28.80
CA ASN A 282 12.75 -23.84 -29.23
C ASN A 282 13.02 -22.35 -29.42
N TYR A 283 12.66 -21.82 -30.59
CA TYR A 283 12.57 -20.40 -30.84
C TYR A 283 11.17 -20.07 -31.32
N GLU A 284 10.46 -19.27 -30.54
CA GLU A 284 9.07 -18.89 -30.82
C GLU A 284 8.98 -17.42 -31.21
N ILE A 285 8.34 -17.15 -32.35
CA ILE A 285 8.05 -15.81 -32.86
C ILE A 285 6.54 -15.62 -32.85
N GLY A 286 6.09 -14.75 -31.93
CA GLY A 286 4.67 -14.44 -31.77
C GLY A 286 4.14 -13.49 -32.82
N GLN A 287 2.88 -13.70 -33.20
CA GLN A 287 2.08 -12.77 -33.98
C GLN A 287 1.31 -11.85 -33.03
N LYS A 288 0.82 -10.74 -33.56
CA LYS A 288 -0.01 -9.78 -32.84
C LYS A 288 -1.24 -10.47 -32.22
N THR A 289 -1.33 -10.49 -30.90
CA THR A 289 -2.39 -11.18 -30.17
C THR A 289 -3.08 -10.18 -29.23
N LYS A 290 -4.39 -10.29 -29.14
CA LYS A 290 -5.22 -9.44 -28.29
C LYS A 290 -5.09 -9.84 -26.84
N ALA A 291 -4.99 -8.86 -25.95
CA ALA A 291 -5.19 -9.00 -24.52
C ALA A 291 -6.34 -8.11 -24.07
N ARG A 292 -7.33 -8.67 -23.39
CA ARG A 292 -8.48 -7.93 -22.93
C ARG A 292 -8.92 -8.39 -21.55
N TYR A 293 -9.16 -7.42 -20.68
CA TYR A 293 -9.85 -7.66 -19.41
C TYR A 293 -10.77 -6.50 -19.05
N ASP A 294 -11.81 -6.82 -18.31
CA ASP A 294 -12.77 -5.90 -17.72
C ASP A 294 -12.87 -6.24 -16.22
N ASN A 295 -12.60 -5.26 -15.35
CA ASN A 295 -12.73 -5.39 -13.90
C ASN A 295 -13.81 -4.43 -13.43
N ILE A 296 -14.80 -4.93 -12.69
CA ILE A 296 -15.88 -4.13 -12.13
C ILE A 296 -15.84 -4.28 -10.62
N ASN A 297 -15.76 -3.17 -9.91
CA ASN A 297 -15.81 -3.12 -8.45
C ASN A 297 -17.07 -2.39 -8.02
N LEU A 298 -17.89 -3.02 -7.18
CA LEU A 298 -19.04 -2.43 -6.53
C LEU A 298 -18.76 -2.37 -5.02
N SER A 299 -19.06 -1.24 -4.39
CA SER A 299 -19.05 -1.09 -2.94
C SER A 299 -20.30 -0.37 -2.47
N ILE A 300 -20.96 -0.90 -1.43
CA ILE A 300 -22.12 -0.30 -0.76
C ILE A 300 -21.85 -0.39 0.73
N GLY A 301 -21.81 0.75 1.42
CA GLY A 301 -21.48 0.83 2.83
C GLY A 301 -22.48 1.65 3.63
N TYR A 302 -22.62 1.28 4.89
CA TYR A 302 -23.36 2.00 5.91
C TYR A 302 -22.52 2.13 7.16
N ASP A 303 -22.41 3.37 7.67
CA ASP A 303 -21.71 3.66 8.91
C ASP A 303 -22.67 4.31 9.91
N TYR A 304 -22.54 3.92 11.18
CA TYR A 304 -23.24 4.54 12.31
C TYR A 304 -22.23 4.99 13.35
N ILE A 305 -22.23 6.30 13.66
CA ILE A 305 -21.28 6.92 14.58
C ILE A 305 -22.04 7.50 15.77
N ASN A 306 -21.68 7.10 16.97
CA ASN A 306 -22.29 7.62 18.19
C ASN A 306 -21.27 7.67 19.34
N SER A 307 -20.75 8.88 19.63
CA SER A 307 -19.92 9.19 20.82
C SER A 307 -18.87 8.10 21.11
N GLY A 308 -17.89 7.89 20.19
CA GLY A 308 -16.81 6.92 20.36
C GLY A 308 -17.14 5.48 19.95
N ASN A 309 -18.43 5.17 19.70
CA ASN A 309 -18.86 3.89 19.14
C ASN A 309 -19.08 4.03 17.64
N ILE A 310 -18.52 3.11 16.89
CA ILE A 310 -18.56 3.12 15.43
C ILE A 310 -18.98 1.72 14.97
N LEU A 311 -20.02 1.64 14.15
CA LEU A 311 -20.39 0.43 13.42
C LEU A 311 -20.29 0.75 11.93
N SER A 312 -19.55 -0.05 11.18
CA SER A 312 -19.53 0.00 9.72
C SER A 312 -19.86 -1.35 9.14
N VAL A 313 -20.72 -1.37 8.15
CA VAL A 313 -21.06 -2.56 7.36
C VAL A 313 -20.88 -2.23 5.90
N THR A 314 -19.99 -2.96 5.20
CA THR A 314 -19.69 -2.73 3.80
C THR A 314 -19.81 -4.02 3.02
N PHE A 315 -20.65 -4.02 2.00
CA PHE A 315 -20.71 -5.05 0.96
C PHE A 315 -19.81 -4.62 -0.19
N ARG A 316 -18.97 -5.55 -0.68
CA ARG A 316 -18.16 -5.35 -1.88
C ARG A 316 -18.33 -6.52 -2.81
N ASP A 317 -18.27 -6.27 -4.12
CA ASP A 317 -18.21 -7.30 -5.14
C ASP A 317 -17.18 -6.92 -6.19
N LEU A 318 -16.20 -7.80 -6.39
CA LEU A 318 -15.18 -7.66 -7.42
C LEU A 318 -15.44 -8.69 -8.51
N TYR A 319 -15.89 -8.24 -9.67
CA TYR A 319 -16.05 -9.06 -10.85
C TYR A 319 -14.90 -8.81 -11.83
N ASN A 320 -14.15 -9.87 -12.16
CA ASN A 320 -13.08 -9.85 -13.15
C ASN A 320 -13.47 -10.73 -14.33
N ASN A 321 -13.28 -10.22 -15.55
CA ASN A 321 -13.51 -10.95 -16.79
C ASN A 321 -12.33 -10.73 -17.74
N THR A 322 -11.60 -11.78 -18.04
CA THR A 322 -10.43 -11.79 -18.92
C THR A 322 -10.68 -12.74 -20.09
N PRO A 323 -11.40 -12.31 -21.15
CA PRO A 323 -11.65 -13.15 -22.30
C PRO A 323 -10.40 -13.46 -23.14
N HIS A 324 -9.33 -12.66 -23.00
CA HIS A 324 -8.05 -12.82 -23.66
C HIS A 324 -6.93 -12.43 -22.69
N ALA A 325 -6.16 -13.42 -22.23
CA ALA A 325 -5.06 -13.18 -21.32
C ALA A 325 -3.88 -12.46 -22.01
N VAL A 326 -3.05 -11.76 -21.22
CA VAL A 326 -1.83 -11.08 -21.73
C VAL A 326 -0.87 -12.09 -22.39
N PHE A 327 -0.86 -13.32 -21.91
CA PHE A 327 -0.01 -14.39 -22.42
C PHE A 327 -0.67 -15.26 -23.50
N ASP A 328 -1.88 -14.91 -23.99
CA ASP A 328 -2.44 -15.51 -25.19
C ASP A 328 -1.49 -15.30 -26.36
N ARG A 329 -1.39 -16.33 -27.22
CA ARG A 329 -0.44 -16.30 -28.34
C ARG A 329 -0.97 -17.02 -29.58
N ASN A 330 -0.63 -16.46 -30.71
CA ASN A 330 -0.52 -17.14 -32.00
C ASN A 330 0.93 -16.97 -32.42
N SER A 331 1.65 -18.04 -32.68
CA SER A 331 3.10 -17.96 -32.89
C SER A 331 3.56 -19.02 -33.90
N LYS A 332 4.74 -18.80 -34.48
CA LYS A 332 5.53 -19.79 -35.16
C LYS A 332 6.60 -20.28 -34.19
N LEU A 333 6.61 -21.58 -33.91
CA LEU A 333 7.63 -22.25 -33.12
C LEU A 333 8.59 -22.97 -34.05
N ILE A 334 9.86 -22.60 -33.99
CA ILE A 334 10.96 -23.30 -34.67
C ILE A 334 11.62 -24.21 -33.64
N GLN A 335 11.50 -25.52 -33.83
CA GLN A 335 12.06 -26.53 -32.94
C GLN A 335 13.00 -27.41 -33.72
N ASN A 336 14.32 -27.36 -33.45
CA ASN A 336 15.34 -28.17 -34.11
C ASN A 336 15.15 -28.22 -35.65
N SER A 337 14.86 -27.10 -36.30
CA SER A 337 14.57 -26.96 -37.76
C SER A 337 13.15 -27.32 -38.21
N ASN A 338 12.30 -27.86 -37.38
CA ASN A 338 10.90 -28.03 -37.66
C ASN A 338 10.10 -26.78 -37.28
N THR A 339 9.10 -26.45 -38.08
CA THR A 339 8.22 -25.28 -37.78
C THR A 339 6.82 -25.74 -37.45
N PHE A 340 6.30 -25.25 -36.34
CA PHE A 340 4.98 -25.49 -35.83
C PHE A 340 4.18 -24.19 -35.71
N ASP A 341 2.87 -24.30 -35.87
CA ASP A 341 1.94 -23.23 -35.50
C ASP A 341 1.46 -23.48 -34.07
N ILE A 342 1.60 -22.42 -33.22
CA ILE A 342 1.13 -22.42 -31.84
C ILE A 342 -0.06 -21.51 -31.69
N MET A 343 -1.12 -22.01 -31.05
CA MET A 343 -2.22 -21.22 -30.52
C MET A 343 -2.36 -21.55 -29.03
N ASP A 344 -2.32 -20.55 -28.18
CA ASP A 344 -2.55 -20.68 -26.74
C ASP A 344 -3.51 -19.57 -26.29
N ARG A 345 -4.62 -19.94 -25.70
CA ARG A 345 -5.67 -19.02 -25.29
C ARG A 345 -6.19 -19.37 -23.91
N THR A 346 -6.27 -18.37 -23.06
CA THR A 346 -6.79 -18.48 -21.71
C THR A 346 -7.93 -17.48 -21.52
N LYS A 347 -9.07 -17.98 -21.04
CA LYS A 347 -10.19 -17.16 -20.58
C LYS A 347 -10.34 -17.36 -19.09
N SER A 348 -10.51 -16.29 -18.35
CA SER A 348 -10.81 -16.39 -16.93
C SER A 348 -11.93 -15.44 -16.53
N ARG A 349 -12.70 -15.86 -15.52
CA ARG A 349 -13.74 -15.05 -14.91
C ARG A 349 -13.80 -15.35 -13.43
N SER A 350 -13.86 -14.33 -12.60
CA SER A 350 -14.10 -14.50 -11.17
C SER A 350 -15.12 -13.50 -10.64
N ASN A 351 -15.86 -13.91 -9.62
CA ASN A 351 -16.77 -13.09 -8.87
C ASN A 351 -16.49 -13.26 -7.38
N ASN A 352 -16.28 -12.15 -6.65
CA ASN A 352 -15.74 -12.16 -5.30
C ASN A 352 -16.59 -11.28 -4.35
N PRO A 353 -17.89 -11.62 -4.08
CA PRO A 353 -18.66 -10.90 -3.09
C PRO A 353 -18.10 -11.07 -1.68
N SER A 354 -18.07 -9.99 -0.93
CA SER A 354 -17.66 -9.95 0.47
C SER A 354 -18.55 -9.05 1.31
N LEU A 355 -18.66 -9.39 2.60
CA LEU A 355 -19.33 -8.58 3.61
C LEU A 355 -18.36 -8.31 4.75
N ASP A 356 -18.12 -7.04 5.02
CA ASP A 356 -17.20 -6.56 6.04
C ASP A 356 -18.01 -5.86 7.14
N ILE A 357 -17.81 -6.27 8.39
CA ILE A 357 -18.43 -5.69 9.57
C ILE A 357 -17.35 -5.23 10.51
N TYR A 358 -17.33 -3.96 10.80
CA TYR A 358 -16.40 -3.33 11.74
C TYR A 358 -17.16 -2.73 12.91
N TYR A 359 -16.64 -2.92 14.13
CA TYR A 359 -17.15 -2.29 15.33
C TYR A 359 -16.00 -1.74 16.17
N GLN A 360 -16.06 -0.44 16.48
CA GLN A 360 -15.15 0.21 17.43
C GLN A 360 -15.93 0.61 18.68
N HIS A 361 -15.35 0.34 19.83
CA HIS A 361 -15.83 0.80 21.13
C HIS A 361 -14.75 1.61 21.82
N GLU A 362 -15.10 2.81 22.25
CA GLU A 362 -14.27 3.68 23.08
C GLU A 362 -14.74 3.59 24.54
N PHE A 363 -13.96 2.90 25.38
CA PHE A 363 -14.24 2.87 26.84
C PHE A 363 -13.91 4.21 27.47
N THR A 364 -12.80 4.82 27.06
CA THR A 364 -12.34 6.16 27.40
C THR A 364 -11.52 6.70 26.23
N LYS A 365 -11.21 8.02 26.23
CA LYS A 365 -10.36 8.65 25.18
C LYS A 365 -9.01 7.94 24.96
N ASP A 366 -8.54 7.16 25.93
CA ASP A 366 -7.27 6.44 25.90
C ASP A 366 -7.41 4.92 25.76
N LYS A 367 -8.63 4.38 25.70
CA LYS A 367 -8.88 2.92 25.66
C LYS A 367 -9.89 2.59 24.59
N HIS A 368 -9.45 1.80 23.60
CA HIS A 368 -10.25 1.43 22.45
C HIS A 368 -10.24 -0.10 22.25
N LEU A 369 -11.37 -0.61 21.84
CA LEU A 369 -11.53 -2.00 21.35
C LEU A 369 -12.01 -1.93 19.92
N PHE A 370 -11.36 -2.69 19.05
CA PHE A 370 -11.72 -2.83 17.64
C PHE A 370 -12.08 -4.28 17.39
N PHE A 371 -13.13 -4.49 16.65
CA PHE A 371 -13.59 -5.80 16.19
C PHE A 371 -13.88 -5.72 14.70
N ASP A 372 -13.36 -6.70 13.94
CA ASP A 372 -13.58 -6.83 12.51
C ASP A 372 -14.00 -8.26 12.16
N LEU A 373 -14.98 -8.40 11.28
CA LEU A 373 -15.43 -9.67 10.74
C LEU A 373 -15.65 -9.52 9.23
N ILE A 374 -14.97 -10.36 8.44
CA ILE A 374 -15.11 -10.37 6.99
C ILE A 374 -15.47 -11.77 6.52
N GLY A 375 -16.54 -11.87 5.72
CA GLY A 375 -16.92 -13.08 5.01
C GLY A 375 -16.77 -12.87 3.50
N THR A 376 -16.12 -13.80 2.80
CA THR A 376 -15.91 -13.74 1.34
C THR A 376 -16.25 -15.06 0.70
N TYR A 377 -16.92 -14.98 -0.45
CA TYR A 377 -17.08 -16.10 -1.39
C TYR A 377 -16.39 -15.74 -2.69
N ILE A 378 -15.57 -16.64 -3.24
CA ILE A 378 -14.89 -16.49 -4.52
C ILE A 378 -15.29 -17.64 -5.44
N ASN A 379 -15.89 -17.31 -6.58
CA ASN A 379 -16.12 -18.27 -7.68
C ASN A 379 -15.23 -17.88 -8.84
N THR A 380 -14.43 -18.84 -9.33
CA THR A 380 -13.51 -18.61 -10.45
C THR A 380 -13.69 -19.70 -11.50
N LYS A 381 -13.74 -19.29 -12.77
CA LYS A 381 -13.70 -20.19 -13.93
C LYS A 381 -12.49 -19.84 -14.79
N ASN A 382 -11.73 -20.85 -15.17
CA ASN A 382 -10.57 -20.70 -16.03
C ASN A 382 -10.59 -21.76 -17.12
N ASP A 383 -10.56 -21.34 -18.39
CA ASP A 383 -10.54 -22.19 -19.57
C ASP A 383 -9.26 -21.92 -20.33
N ARG A 384 -8.47 -22.96 -20.63
CA ARG A 384 -7.29 -22.84 -21.48
C ARG A 384 -7.33 -23.86 -22.61
N LEU A 385 -6.92 -23.42 -23.80
CA LEU A 385 -6.71 -24.25 -24.97
C LEU A 385 -5.32 -23.94 -25.55
N TYR A 386 -4.43 -24.92 -25.51
CA TYR A 386 -3.15 -24.89 -26.20
C TYR A 386 -3.19 -25.86 -27.38
N ARG A 387 -2.73 -25.41 -28.54
CA ARG A 387 -2.65 -26.20 -29.76
C ARG A 387 -1.31 -26.01 -30.44
N GLN A 388 -0.64 -27.11 -30.77
CA GLN A 388 0.58 -27.15 -31.57
C GLN A 388 0.30 -27.96 -32.83
N SER A 389 0.54 -27.40 -34.02
CA SER A 389 0.24 -28.04 -35.27
C SER A 389 1.36 -27.94 -36.30
N GLN A 390 1.53 -29.03 -37.11
CA GLN A 390 2.43 -29.07 -38.24
C GLN A 390 1.75 -29.89 -39.35
N GLY A 391 1.36 -29.21 -40.45
CA GLY A 391 0.55 -29.84 -41.48
C GLY A 391 -0.76 -30.38 -40.90
N ASN A 392 -1.02 -31.69 -41.11
CA ASN A 392 -2.21 -32.36 -40.59
C ASN A 392 -2.04 -32.87 -39.14
N SER A 393 -0.85 -32.80 -38.56
CA SER A 393 -0.61 -33.24 -37.19
C SER A 393 -1.00 -32.14 -36.24
N VAL A 394 -1.87 -32.41 -35.28
CA VAL A 394 -2.32 -31.49 -34.26
C VAL A 394 -2.20 -32.13 -32.88
N GLN A 395 -1.54 -31.46 -31.98
CA GLN A 395 -1.51 -31.77 -30.55
C GLN A 395 -2.27 -30.69 -29.78
N GLU A 396 -3.18 -31.12 -28.92
CA GLU A 396 -4.05 -30.20 -28.18
C GLU A 396 -4.03 -30.51 -26.70
N ILE A 397 -3.95 -29.46 -25.90
CA ILE A 397 -4.06 -29.49 -24.44
C ILE A 397 -5.19 -28.56 -24.05
N SER A 398 -6.18 -29.09 -23.36
CA SER A 398 -7.30 -28.35 -22.81
C SER A 398 -7.32 -28.44 -21.28
N SER A 399 -7.70 -27.37 -20.63
CA SER A 399 -7.91 -27.34 -19.19
C SER A 399 -9.09 -26.44 -18.86
N HIS A 400 -10.03 -26.99 -18.11
CA HIS A 400 -11.14 -26.25 -17.53
C HIS A 400 -11.07 -26.36 -16.02
N VAL A 401 -11.15 -25.25 -15.32
CA VAL A 401 -11.10 -25.20 -13.85
C VAL A 401 -12.29 -24.41 -13.31
N ASP A 402 -13.08 -25.03 -12.44
CA ASP A 402 -14.14 -24.39 -11.66
C ASP A 402 -13.73 -24.37 -10.18
N GLY A 403 -13.46 -23.20 -9.66
CA GLY A 403 -12.98 -22.97 -8.31
C GLY A 403 -14.01 -22.26 -7.44
N ASN A 404 -14.22 -22.79 -6.24
CA ASN A 404 -15.08 -22.20 -5.22
C ASN A 404 -14.30 -22.08 -3.92
N LYS A 405 -14.25 -20.88 -3.36
CA LYS A 405 -13.55 -20.60 -2.10
C LYS A 405 -14.45 -19.81 -1.14
N TYR A 406 -14.46 -20.23 0.10
CA TYR A 406 -15.10 -19.56 1.22
C TYR A 406 -14.02 -19.12 2.18
N SER A 407 -14.08 -17.88 2.64
CA SER A 407 -13.12 -17.30 3.58
C SER A 407 -13.84 -16.55 4.67
N ALA A 408 -13.35 -16.67 5.90
CA ALA A 408 -13.77 -15.86 7.03
C ALA A 408 -12.54 -15.31 7.75
N ILE A 409 -12.55 -14.02 8.06
CA ILE A 409 -11.50 -13.33 8.83
C ILE A 409 -12.17 -12.69 10.03
N ALA A 410 -11.64 -12.92 11.23
CA ALA A 410 -12.03 -12.23 12.45
C ALA A 410 -10.80 -11.64 13.14
N GLU A 411 -10.90 -10.40 13.59
CA GLU A 411 -9.84 -9.71 14.33
C GLU A 411 -10.42 -8.95 15.52
N VAL A 412 -9.70 -8.98 16.63
CA VAL A 412 -9.96 -8.15 17.81
C VAL A 412 -8.66 -7.49 18.22
N ILE A 413 -8.68 -6.17 18.40
CA ILE A 413 -7.52 -5.41 18.90
C ILE A 413 -7.95 -4.50 20.04
N TYR A 414 -7.21 -4.57 21.14
CA TYR A 414 -7.29 -3.63 22.25
C TYR A 414 -6.10 -2.70 22.23
N GLU A 415 -6.36 -1.39 22.34
CA GLU A 415 -5.33 -0.36 22.44
C GLU A 415 -5.56 0.50 23.67
N GLN A 416 -4.48 0.78 24.39
CA GLN A 416 -4.48 1.70 25.52
C GLN A 416 -3.31 2.65 25.45
N LYS A 417 -3.60 3.95 25.53
CA LYS A 417 -2.60 4.99 25.73
C LYS A 417 -2.38 5.18 27.24
N ILE A 418 -1.14 5.18 27.68
CA ILE A 418 -0.72 5.39 29.08
C ILE A 418 0.35 6.47 29.07
N LYS A 419 -0.01 7.73 29.32
CA LYS A 419 0.86 8.90 29.17
C LYS A 419 1.48 8.93 27.76
N ASP A 420 2.81 8.88 27.66
CA ASP A 420 3.55 8.87 26.38
C ASP A 420 3.71 7.46 25.76
N SER A 421 3.16 6.44 26.41
CA SER A 421 3.24 5.06 25.95
C SER A 421 1.93 4.59 25.34
N ARG A 422 2.02 3.66 24.37
CA ARG A 422 0.88 2.95 23.79
C ARG A 422 1.10 1.46 23.93
N LEU A 423 0.10 0.78 24.46
CA LEU A 423 0.04 -0.66 24.57
C LEU A 423 -1.05 -1.17 23.63
N SER A 424 -0.73 -2.17 22.81
CA SER A 424 -1.66 -2.80 21.87
C SER A 424 -1.59 -4.32 21.99
N PHE A 425 -2.74 -4.98 22.00
CA PHE A 425 -2.87 -6.44 21.91
C PHE A 425 -3.86 -6.78 20.81
N GLY A 426 -3.57 -7.81 20.04
CA GLY A 426 -4.49 -8.24 18.99
C GLY A 426 -4.49 -9.74 18.80
N LEU A 427 -5.65 -10.23 18.37
CA LEU A 427 -5.88 -11.61 17.92
C LEU A 427 -6.58 -11.55 16.56
N ARG A 428 -6.06 -12.30 15.60
CA ARG A 428 -6.65 -12.47 14.28
C ARG A 428 -6.73 -13.95 13.93
N HIS A 429 -7.85 -14.35 13.35
CA HIS A 429 -8.01 -15.69 12.76
C HIS A 429 -8.57 -15.56 11.35
N GLN A 430 -7.98 -16.28 10.41
CA GLN A 430 -8.47 -16.46 9.05
C GLN A 430 -8.68 -17.94 8.78
N GLN A 431 -9.85 -18.31 8.26
CA GLN A 431 -10.19 -19.66 7.86
C GLN A 431 -10.63 -19.66 6.42
N MET A 432 -10.07 -20.56 5.60
CA MET A 432 -10.39 -20.68 4.18
C MET A 432 -10.70 -22.14 3.83
N TYR A 433 -11.75 -22.33 3.05
CA TYR A 433 -12.12 -23.60 2.46
C TYR A 433 -12.21 -23.44 0.94
N THR A 434 -11.47 -24.26 0.19
CA THR A 434 -11.40 -24.20 -1.27
C THR A 434 -11.76 -25.56 -1.87
N LYS A 435 -12.55 -25.55 -2.95
CA LYS A 435 -12.84 -26.70 -3.79
C LYS A 435 -12.62 -26.32 -5.25
N ASN A 436 -11.63 -26.92 -5.88
CA ASN A 436 -11.33 -26.74 -7.29
C ASN A 436 -11.59 -28.05 -8.05
N ALA A 437 -12.40 -27.99 -9.10
CA ALA A 437 -12.63 -29.07 -10.04
C ALA A 437 -11.86 -28.76 -11.33
N TYR A 438 -11.05 -29.70 -11.75
CA TYR A 438 -10.25 -29.66 -12.97
C TYR A 438 -10.82 -30.65 -13.97
N ASP A 439 -10.91 -30.26 -15.24
CA ASP A 439 -11.34 -31.10 -16.34
C ASP A 439 -10.52 -30.80 -17.61
N GLY A 440 -10.50 -31.73 -18.59
CA GLY A 440 -9.70 -31.66 -19.82
C GLY A 440 -8.65 -32.75 -19.85
N ASN A 441 -7.38 -32.42 -20.13
CA ASN A 441 -6.32 -33.45 -20.15
C ASN A 441 -6.05 -34.03 -18.75
N THR A 442 -6.33 -33.28 -17.71
CA THR A 442 -6.30 -33.76 -16.33
C THR A 442 -7.67 -33.55 -15.69
N SER A 443 -8.27 -34.67 -15.21
CA SER A 443 -9.53 -34.62 -14.45
C SER A 443 -9.25 -34.88 -12.97
N SER A 444 -9.55 -33.93 -12.12
CA SER A 444 -9.28 -34.04 -10.67
C SER A 444 -10.17 -33.08 -9.86
N SER A 445 -10.36 -33.37 -8.59
CA SER A 445 -11.04 -32.48 -7.67
C SER A 445 -10.22 -32.33 -6.38
N VAL A 446 -9.82 -31.11 -6.09
CA VAL A 446 -9.01 -30.79 -4.90
C VAL A 446 -9.84 -30.01 -3.91
N LYS A 447 -9.82 -30.47 -2.67
CA LYS A 447 -10.39 -29.75 -1.51
C LYS A 447 -9.26 -29.39 -0.56
N MET A 448 -9.16 -28.12 -0.22
CA MET A 448 -8.16 -27.60 0.71
C MET A 448 -8.84 -26.85 1.83
N ASN A 449 -8.30 -27.01 3.04
CA ASN A 449 -8.70 -26.28 4.22
C ASN A 449 -7.46 -25.63 4.84
N THR A 450 -7.42 -24.31 4.90
CA THR A 450 -6.29 -23.57 5.43
C THR A 450 -6.73 -22.59 6.50
N GLY A 451 -5.93 -22.44 7.53
CA GLY A 451 -6.20 -21.52 8.62
C GLY A 451 -4.94 -20.81 9.10
N GLU A 452 -5.08 -19.54 9.43
CA GLU A 452 -4.03 -18.75 10.05
C GLU A 452 -4.58 -18.08 11.32
N SER A 453 -3.91 -18.30 12.44
CA SER A 453 -4.20 -17.61 13.72
C SER A 453 -2.99 -16.80 14.10
N TYR A 454 -3.17 -15.52 14.40
CA TYR A 454 -2.10 -14.61 14.79
C TYR A 454 -2.48 -13.84 16.05
N GLY A 455 -1.58 -13.87 17.04
CA GLY A 455 -1.70 -13.07 18.25
C GLY A 455 -0.46 -12.21 18.44
N PHE A 456 -0.62 -10.99 18.93
CA PHE A 456 0.50 -10.09 19.19
C PHE A 456 0.27 -9.20 20.42
N GLY A 457 1.38 -8.74 21.00
CA GLY A 457 1.46 -7.65 21.97
C GLY A 457 2.56 -6.68 21.55
N GLU A 458 2.28 -5.38 21.65
CA GLU A 458 3.19 -4.32 21.24
C GLU A 458 3.18 -3.19 22.27
N TRP A 459 4.36 -2.70 22.63
CA TRP A 459 4.54 -1.54 23.49
C TRP A 459 5.42 -0.51 22.77
N ALA A 460 4.88 0.68 22.56
CA ALA A 460 5.57 1.83 22.01
C ALA A 460 5.66 2.93 23.07
N SER A 461 6.83 3.58 23.20
CA SER A 461 7.04 4.65 24.16
C SER A 461 8.18 5.56 23.71
N LYS A 462 8.42 6.62 24.50
CA LYS A 462 9.43 7.63 24.25
C LYS A 462 10.30 7.85 25.47
N LEU A 463 11.62 7.91 25.26
CA LEU A 463 12.61 8.26 26.29
C LEU A 463 13.47 9.44 25.80
N GLY A 464 13.10 10.66 26.17
CA GLY A 464 13.75 11.87 25.67
C GLY A 464 13.65 11.98 24.14
N LYS A 465 14.80 11.91 23.46
CA LYS A 465 14.90 11.96 21.98
C LYS A 465 14.80 10.57 21.31
N LEU A 466 14.73 9.51 22.10
CA LEU A 466 14.63 8.12 21.62
C LEU A 466 13.16 7.71 21.65
N ASP A 467 12.60 7.40 20.51
CA ASP A 467 11.33 6.72 20.34
C ASP A 467 11.63 5.22 20.16
N TYR A 468 10.90 4.35 20.85
CA TYR A 468 11.09 2.93 20.70
C TYR A 468 9.77 2.16 20.70
N MET A 469 9.76 1.05 20.00
CA MET A 469 8.67 0.08 20.01
C MET A 469 9.25 -1.32 20.10
N VAL A 470 8.69 -2.13 21.00
CA VAL A 470 9.00 -3.55 21.13
C VAL A 470 7.69 -4.32 21.02
N GLY A 471 7.70 -5.36 20.21
CA GLY A 471 6.53 -6.20 20.02
C GLY A 471 6.91 -7.67 19.91
N VAL A 472 5.99 -8.52 20.31
CA VAL A 472 6.07 -9.96 20.12
C VAL A 472 4.76 -10.48 19.55
N GLY A 473 4.86 -11.40 18.59
CA GLY A 473 3.71 -12.06 18.00
C GLY A 473 3.98 -13.54 17.82
N ALA A 474 2.90 -14.30 17.72
CA ALA A 474 2.94 -15.71 17.38
C ALA A 474 1.88 -16.00 16.31
N MET A 475 2.26 -16.71 15.27
CA MET A 475 1.39 -17.12 14.18
C MET A 475 1.33 -18.64 14.10
N ARG A 476 0.14 -19.19 14.00
CA ARG A 476 -0.11 -20.60 13.73
C ARG A 476 -0.72 -20.71 12.33
N THR A 477 -0.07 -21.47 11.46
CA THR A 477 -0.63 -21.83 10.15
C THR A 477 -1.10 -23.28 10.16
N TYR A 478 -2.21 -23.55 9.51
CA TYR A 478 -2.80 -24.86 9.31
C TYR A 478 -3.13 -25.05 7.83
N VAL A 479 -2.74 -26.19 7.27
CA VAL A 479 -3.07 -26.58 5.90
C VAL A 479 -3.50 -28.03 5.91
N SER A 480 -4.57 -28.35 5.21
CA SER A 480 -5.05 -29.72 4.96
C SER A 480 -5.50 -29.89 3.53
N GLN A 481 -4.95 -30.91 2.84
CA GLN A 481 -5.32 -31.33 1.49
C GLN A 481 -5.33 -32.87 1.46
N GLY A 482 -6.48 -33.47 1.20
CA GLY A 482 -6.62 -34.93 1.27
C GLY A 482 -6.22 -35.45 2.66
N ASN A 483 -5.27 -36.37 2.70
CA ASN A 483 -4.71 -36.95 3.93
C ASN A 483 -3.56 -36.11 4.52
N ALA A 484 -3.00 -35.18 3.76
CA ALA A 484 -1.91 -34.33 4.21
C ALA A 484 -2.44 -33.24 5.18
N LYS A 485 -1.81 -33.12 6.34
CA LYS A 485 -2.10 -32.09 7.33
C LYS A 485 -0.80 -31.51 7.85
N GLN A 486 -0.70 -30.19 7.89
CA GLN A 486 0.46 -29.49 8.41
C GLN A 486 0.04 -28.38 9.37
N VAL A 487 0.78 -28.26 10.47
CA VAL A 487 0.68 -27.15 11.42
C VAL A 487 2.07 -26.59 11.66
N LYS A 488 2.21 -25.27 11.58
CA LYS A 488 3.46 -24.56 11.86
C LYS A 488 3.19 -23.40 12.81
N TYR A 489 4.16 -23.14 13.68
CA TYR A 489 4.19 -22.00 14.58
C TYR A 489 5.38 -21.11 14.21
N ILE A 490 5.13 -19.80 14.08
CA ILE A 490 6.12 -18.81 13.73
C ILE A 490 6.11 -17.72 14.80
N PHE A 491 7.24 -17.52 15.44
CA PHE A 491 7.44 -16.42 16.40
C PHE A 491 7.83 -15.15 15.64
N ARG A 492 7.24 -13.99 16.01
CA ARG A 492 7.36 -12.73 15.30
C ARG A 492 7.76 -11.58 16.24
N PRO A 493 9.02 -11.54 16.72
CA PRO A 493 9.52 -10.41 17.48
C PRO A 493 9.77 -9.21 16.55
N THR A 494 9.60 -8.01 17.09
CA THR A 494 9.96 -6.77 16.41
C THR A 494 10.55 -5.76 17.39
N ILE A 495 11.53 -5.02 16.93
CA ILE A 495 12.06 -3.84 17.62
C ILE A 495 12.17 -2.70 16.62
N GLN A 496 11.75 -1.52 17.02
CA GLN A 496 11.92 -0.29 16.27
C GLN A 496 12.53 0.76 17.18
N LEU A 497 13.50 1.48 16.67
CA LEU A 497 14.20 2.55 17.35
C LEU A 497 14.23 3.78 16.45
N GLY A 498 13.88 4.94 16.98
CA GLY A 498 13.95 6.20 16.28
C GLY A 498 14.67 7.21 17.15
N TYR A 499 15.75 7.82 16.65
CA TYR A 499 16.47 8.86 17.38
C TYR A 499 16.53 10.14 16.56
N ARG A 500 16.06 11.24 17.16
CA ARG A 500 16.10 12.55 16.54
C ARG A 500 17.24 13.38 17.16
N PHE A 501 18.31 13.58 16.42
CA PHE A 501 19.45 14.39 16.85
C PHE A 501 19.05 15.85 16.98
N ASN A 502 18.39 16.37 15.96
CA ASN A 502 17.88 17.74 15.88
C ASN A 502 16.69 17.81 14.89
N ASN A 503 16.23 19.00 14.53
CA ASN A 503 15.10 19.18 13.61
C ASN A 503 15.42 18.79 12.15
N TYR A 504 16.69 18.55 11.82
CA TYR A 504 17.15 18.25 10.45
C TYR A 504 17.60 16.81 10.26
N LEU A 505 18.05 16.12 11.32
CA LEU A 505 18.64 14.78 11.24
C LEU A 505 17.93 13.81 12.17
N SER A 506 17.45 12.70 11.59
CA SER A 506 16.92 11.56 12.33
C SER A 506 17.44 10.23 11.77
N ILE A 507 17.57 9.25 12.65
CA ILE A 507 17.92 7.87 12.30
C ILE A 507 16.83 6.97 12.85
N ARG A 508 16.39 6.00 12.03
CA ARG A 508 15.45 4.95 12.42
C ARG A 508 16.00 3.58 12.05
N TYR A 509 15.80 2.64 12.95
CA TYR A 509 16.20 1.25 12.77
C TYR A 509 15.03 0.33 13.12
N LYS A 510 14.81 -0.71 12.34
CA LYS A 510 13.85 -1.78 12.60
C LYS A 510 14.49 -3.12 12.36
N ALA A 511 14.33 -4.03 13.31
CA ALA A 511 14.62 -5.45 13.14
C ALA A 511 13.38 -6.26 13.47
N TYR A 512 13.04 -7.21 12.62
CA TYR A 512 11.87 -8.05 12.85
C TYR A 512 12.03 -9.42 12.20
N MET A 513 11.38 -10.40 12.79
CA MET A 513 11.16 -11.72 12.22
C MET A 513 9.70 -11.88 11.85
N GLY A 514 9.46 -12.58 10.78
CA GLY A 514 8.13 -12.90 10.31
C GLY A 514 8.09 -14.26 9.65
N GLY A 515 7.00 -14.53 8.98
CA GLY A 515 6.85 -15.72 8.18
C GLY A 515 5.62 -15.63 7.30
N TYR A 516 5.59 -16.51 6.31
CA TYR A 516 4.47 -16.64 5.39
C TYR A 516 4.25 -18.12 5.04
N ALA A 517 2.99 -18.45 4.81
CA ALA A 517 2.59 -19.80 4.38
C ALA A 517 2.52 -19.86 2.85
N PRO A 518 2.69 -21.05 2.24
CA PRO A 518 2.44 -21.25 0.82
C PRO A 518 0.99 -20.93 0.46
N SER A 519 0.79 -20.39 -0.73
CA SER A 519 -0.53 -20.18 -1.30
C SER A 519 -1.22 -21.50 -1.66
N LEU A 520 -2.52 -21.45 -1.89
CA LEU A 520 -3.29 -22.64 -2.28
C LEU A 520 -2.80 -23.24 -3.61
N ALA A 521 -2.39 -22.38 -4.56
CA ALA A 521 -1.85 -22.81 -5.84
C ALA A 521 -0.50 -23.53 -5.71
N GLU A 522 0.37 -23.06 -4.81
CA GLU A 522 1.68 -23.66 -4.55
C GLU A 522 1.58 -25.01 -3.82
N LEU A 523 0.48 -25.24 -3.09
CA LEU A 523 0.22 -26.48 -2.37
C LEU A 523 -0.52 -27.53 -3.22
N SER A 524 -1.23 -27.14 -4.29
CA SER A 524 -2.03 -28.04 -5.10
C SER A 524 -1.15 -29.02 -5.90
N ASP A 525 -1.34 -30.31 -5.70
CA ASP A 525 -0.60 -31.38 -6.39
C ASP A 525 -1.17 -31.75 -7.78
N VAL A 526 -2.17 -31.00 -8.25
CA VAL A 526 -2.76 -31.21 -9.58
C VAL A 526 -1.76 -30.86 -10.66
N GLU A 527 -1.55 -31.81 -11.57
CA GLU A 527 -0.69 -31.62 -12.74
C GLU A 527 -1.42 -30.84 -13.83
N GLN A 528 -0.85 -29.71 -14.23
CA GLN A 528 -1.34 -28.88 -15.33
C GLN A 528 -0.30 -28.85 -16.44
N HIS A 529 -0.68 -29.27 -17.64
CA HIS A 529 0.20 -29.21 -18.81
C HIS A 529 0.42 -27.74 -19.21
N ILE A 530 1.68 -27.31 -19.24
CA ILE A 530 2.10 -26.01 -19.80
C ILE A 530 2.14 -26.12 -21.33
N ASP A 531 2.81 -27.16 -21.83
CA ASP A 531 2.91 -27.54 -23.23
C ASP A 531 3.14 -29.07 -23.33
N ILE A 532 3.54 -29.56 -24.49
CA ILE A 532 3.75 -30.99 -24.73
C ILE A 532 4.96 -31.57 -23.99
N TYR A 533 5.86 -30.78 -23.47
CA TYR A 533 7.08 -31.18 -22.75
C TYR A 533 7.05 -30.85 -21.26
N GLN A 534 6.18 -29.95 -20.86
CA GLN A 534 6.23 -29.35 -19.51
C GLN A 534 4.90 -29.47 -18.80
N ILE A 535 4.98 -29.82 -17.53
CA ILE A 535 3.87 -29.76 -16.59
C ILE A 535 4.21 -28.85 -15.40
N ARG A 536 3.20 -28.25 -14.82
CA ARG A 536 3.28 -27.52 -13.56
C ARG A 536 2.41 -28.19 -12.51
N ARG A 537 2.94 -28.31 -11.31
CA ARG A 537 2.19 -28.74 -10.14
C ARG A 537 2.74 -28.04 -8.89
N GLY A 538 1.89 -27.82 -7.89
CA GLY A 538 2.32 -27.42 -6.58
C GLY A 538 2.91 -28.61 -5.80
N ASN A 539 3.22 -28.36 -4.53
CA ASN A 539 3.78 -29.35 -3.62
C ASN A 539 3.08 -29.25 -2.25
N PRO A 540 2.24 -30.23 -1.87
CA PRO A 540 1.50 -30.22 -0.62
C PRO A 540 2.40 -30.34 0.62
N ASN A 541 3.68 -30.70 0.44
CA ASN A 541 4.66 -30.85 1.52
C ASN A 541 5.43 -29.55 1.84
N LEU A 542 5.13 -28.44 1.15
CA LEU A 542 5.77 -27.15 1.41
C LEU A 542 5.51 -26.69 2.84
N GLN A 543 6.56 -26.21 3.48
CA GLN A 543 6.50 -25.68 4.83
C GLN A 543 6.47 -24.17 4.80
N ALA A 544 5.78 -23.57 5.78
CA ALA A 544 5.83 -22.12 5.98
C ALA A 544 7.26 -21.63 6.21
N VAL A 545 7.57 -20.49 5.63
CA VAL A 545 8.88 -19.85 5.61
C VAL A 545 9.01 -18.91 6.80
N ARG A 546 10.19 -18.83 7.39
CA ARG A 546 10.57 -17.77 8.32
C ARG A 546 11.50 -16.80 7.61
N PHE A 547 11.35 -15.52 7.91
CA PHE A 547 12.27 -14.51 7.41
C PHE A 547 12.72 -13.59 8.54
N PHE A 548 13.90 -13.03 8.36
CA PHE A 548 14.49 -12.01 9.20
C PHE A 548 14.80 -10.77 8.37
N SER A 549 14.45 -9.59 8.87
CA SER A 549 14.67 -8.33 8.15
C SER A 549 15.24 -7.25 9.07
N ASN A 550 16.19 -6.49 8.52
CA ASN A 550 16.75 -5.28 9.12
C ASN A 550 16.53 -4.11 8.18
N GLU A 551 16.09 -3.00 8.71
CA GLU A 551 15.85 -1.77 7.97
C GLU A 551 16.55 -0.61 8.70
N LEU A 552 17.27 0.21 7.94
CA LEU A 552 17.91 1.44 8.41
C LEU A 552 17.45 2.60 7.54
N SER A 553 17.03 3.68 8.17
CA SER A 553 16.65 4.93 7.50
C SER A 553 17.38 6.09 8.16
N ILE A 554 18.09 6.88 7.36
CA ILE A 554 18.75 8.11 7.78
C ILE A 554 18.13 9.26 6.99
N SER A 555 17.43 10.15 7.66
CA SER A 555 16.73 11.25 7.03
C SER A 555 17.39 12.59 7.43
N VAL A 556 17.69 13.38 6.40
CA VAL A 556 18.18 14.75 6.55
C VAL A 556 17.25 15.66 5.78
N GLY A 557 16.80 16.76 6.38
CA GLY A 557 15.89 17.64 5.69
C GLY A 557 15.97 19.08 6.15
N THR A 558 15.87 19.98 5.18
CA THR A 558 15.61 21.41 5.36
C THR A 558 14.26 21.75 4.73
N LYS A 559 13.90 23.01 4.70
CA LYS A 559 12.67 23.50 4.07
C LYS A 559 12.60 23.23 2.56
N TYR A 560 13.74 23.23 1.87
CA TYR A 560 13.82 23.17 0.39
C TYR A 560 14.41 21.87 -0.15
N ILE A 561 15.14 21.16 0.69
CA ILE A 561 15.84 19.92 0.32
C ILE A 561 15.65 18.91 1.45
N SER A 562 15.20 17.72 1.09
CA SER A 562 15.20 16.57 1.99
C SER A 562 15.80 15.36 1.30
N ALA A 563 16.55 14.58 2.05
CA ALA A 563 17.15 13.34 1.60
C ALA A 563 16.90 12.24 2.64
N GLU A 564 16.55 11.06 2.18
CA GLU A 564 16.44 9.86 3.01
C GLU A 564 17.26 8.76 2.36
N TRP A 565 18.28 8.26 3.04
CA TRP A 565 18.90 6.99 2.69
C TRP A 565 18.17 5.88 3.43
N PHE A 566 17.60 4.94 2.67
CA PHE A 566 16.94 3.75 3.19
C PHE A 566 17.66 2.49 2.67
N THR A 567 17.93 1.55 3.57
CA THR A 567 18.45 0.24 3.22
C THR A 567 17.73 -0.85 4.00
N ARG A 568 17.42 -1.95 3.32
CA ARG A 568 16.81 -3.15 3.89
C ARG A 568 17.61 -4.38 3.47
N TYR A 569 18.01 -5.18 4.45
CA TYR A 569 18.51 -6.52 4.24
C TYR A 569 17.53 -7.52 4.81
N SER A 570 17.13 -8.51 4.01
CA SER A 570 16.29 -9.62 4.45
C SER A 570 16.90 -10.97 4.05
N TYR A 571 16.65 -11.95 4.92
CA TYR A 571 17.02 -13.35 4.72
C TYR A 571 15.79 -14.22 4.97
N ASP A 572 15.42 -15.04 3.97
CA ASP A 572 14.36 -16.04 4.07
C ASP A 572 15.02 -17.41 4.33
N ASP A 573 14.62 -18.04 5.44
CA ASP A 573 15.09 -19.36 5.85
C ASP A 573 14.18 -20.43 5.23
N LYS A 574 14.77 -21.30 4.43
CA LYS A 574 14.09 -22.37 3.69
C LYS A 574 12.87 -21.88 2.87
N PRO A 575 13.05 -20.83 2.03
CA PRO A 575 11.98 -20.34 1.19
C PRO A 575 11.49 -21.45 0.24
N TYR A 576 10.19 -21.48 -0.05
CA TYR A 576 9.70 -22.30 -1.12
C TYR A 576 9.88 -21.54 -2.44
N MET A 577 10.80 -22.05 -3.28
CA MET A 577 11.12 -21.46 -4.57
C MET A 577 10.91 -22.48 -5.68
N GLU A 578 10.69 -21.99 -6.90
CA GLU A 578 10.49 -22.80 -8.07
C GLU A 578 11.72 -23.71 -8.29
N GLU A 579 11.45 -24.95 -8.68
CA GLU A 579 12.45 -25.96 -9.03
C GLU A 579 11.96 -26.72 -10.25
N THR A 580 12.85 -26.87 -11.24
CA THR A 580 12.59 -27.66 -12.44
C THR A 580 13.25 -29.02 -12.29
N THR A 581 12.45 -30.08 -12.42
CA THR A 581 12.92 -31.48 -12.42
C THR A 581 12.52 -32.17 -13.70
N TYR A 582 13.08 -33.36 -14.00
CA TYR A 582 12.67 -34.18 -15.14
C TYR A 582 12.21 -35.52 -14.63
N SER A 583 10.97 -35.89 -14.95
CA SER A 583 10.34 -37.12 -14.49
C SER A 583 9.25 -37.60 -15.49
N ASN A 584 9.19 -38.89 -15.76
CA ASN A 584 8.18 -39.52 -16.61
C ASN A 584 8.05 -38.88 -18.00
N GLY A 585 9.17 -38.40 -18.57
CA GLY A 585 9.18 -37.76 -19.89
C GLY A 585 8.78 -36.28 -19.91
N PHE A 586 8.48 -35.68 -18.76
CA PHE A 586 8.11 -34.26 -18.63
C PHE A 586 9.13 -33.46 -17.80
N TYR A 587 9.31 -32.23 -18.17
CA TYR A 587 9.95 -31.22 -17.33
C TYR A 587 8.89 -30.69 -16.35
N VAL A 588 9.09 -30.97 -15.09
CA VAL A 588 8.14 -30.65 -14.01
C VAL A 588 8.57 -29.36 -13.35
N ARG A 589 7.79 -28.29 -13.51
CA ARG A 589 7.95 -27.06 -12.77
C ARG A 589 7.12 -27.14 -11.49
N SER A 590 7.81 -27.18 -10.36
CA SER A 590 7.20 -27.32 -9.04
C SER A 590 7.89 -26.40 -8.05
N TYR A 591 7.56 -26.52 -6.79
CA TYR A 591 8.15 -25.77 -5.69
C TYR A 591 8.76 -26.71 -4.66
N ALA A 592 9.88 -26.28 -4.07
CA ALA A 592 10.50 -26.96 -2.94
C ALA A 592 10.98 -25.95 -1.91
N ASN A 593 11.07 -26.34 -0.63
CA ASN A 593 11.77 -25.55 0.36
C ASN A 593 13.28 -25.62 0.06
N GLN A 594 13.83 -24.50 -0.38
CA GLN A 594 15.22 -24.33 -0.83
C GLN A 594 16.12 -23.90 0.34
N ARG A 595 17.44 -23.76 0.15
CA ARG A 595 18.39 -23.46 1.24
C ARG A 595 18.20 -22.08 1.85
N GLY A 596 18.02 -21.04 1.03
CA GLY A 596 17.85 -19.68 1.54
C GLY A 596 17.80 -18.63 0.45
N PHE A 597 17.28 -17.46 0.80
CA PHE A 597 17.20 -16.31 -0.12
C PHE A 597 17.62 -15.03 0.59
N HIS A 598 18.57 -14.30 0.00
CA HIS A 598 19.04 -13.02 0.52
C HIS A 598 18.60 -11.90 -0.41
N ARG A 599 18.16 -10.81 0.19
CA ARG A 599 17.78 -9.59 -0.52
C ARG A 599 18.39 -8.38 0.19
N LEU A 600 19.14 -7.58 -0.55
CA LEU A 600 19.59 -6.25 -0.14
C LEU A 600 18.97 -5.22 -1.09
N ASN A 601 18.19 -4.30 -0.53
CA ASN A 601 17.65 -3.15 -1.23
C ASN A 601 18.21 -1.88 -0.60
N SER A 602 18.71 -0.95 -1.41
CA SER A 602 19.17 0.35 -0.93
C SER A 602 18.74 1.45 -1.90
N GLN A 603 18.29 2.58 -1.38
CA GLN A 603 17.87 3.72 -2.19
C GLN A 603 18.12 5.04 -1.45
N ILE A 604 18.24 6.11 -2.22
CA ILE A 604 18.29 7.48 -1.71
C ILE A 604 17.09 8.22 -2.28
N ASN A 605 16.20 8.71 -1.42
CA ASN A 605 15.09 9.58 -1.83
C ASN A 605 15.54 11.01 -1.64
N LEU A 606 15.81 11.72 -2.73
CA LEU A 606 16.16 13.14 -2.73
C LEU A 606 14.96 13.93 -3.25
N LYS A 607 14.44 14.86 -2.44
CA LYS A 607 13.38 15.79 -2.84
C LYS A 607 13.89 17.21 -2.75
N VAL A 608 13.77 17.96 -3.84
CA VAL A 608 14.17 19.37 -3.95
C VAL A 608 12.93 20.18 -4.34
N GLN A 609 12.72 21.31 -3.64
CA GLN A 609 11.61 22.24 -3.87
C GLN A 609 12.18 23.63 -4.24
N PRO A 610 12.64 23.82 -5.50
CA PRO A 610 13.35 25.04 -5.90
C PRO A 610 12.46 26.28 -5.83
N TRP A 611 11.16 26.13 -6.05
CA TRP A 611 10.17 27.22 -5.93
C TRP A 611 9.11 26.88 -4.91
N LYS A 612 9.54 26.43 -3.73
CA LYS A 612 8.69 26.15 -2.57
C LYS A 612 7.51 25.21 -2.96
N ASP A 613 6.28 25.71 -2.83
CA ASP A 613 5.05 24.93 -3.05
C ASP A 613 4.69 24.77 -4.55
N TYR A 614 5.32 25.57 -5.42
CA TYR A 614 4.99 25.57 -6.86
C TYR A 614 5.70 24.48 -7.64
N MET A 615 6.86 24.02 -7.21
CA MET A 615 7.63 23.01 -7.92
C MET A 615 8.37 22.09 -6.96
N SER A 616 8.32 20.79 -7.25
CA SER A 616 9.11 19.78 -6.56
C SER A 616 9.71 18.78 -7.56
N ILE A 617 10.92 18.35 -7.27
CA ILE A 617 11.66 17.31 -8.03
C ILE A 617 12.04 16.24 -7.02
N GLN A 618 11.69 15.01 -7.30
CA GLN A 618 12.07 13.86 -6.50
C GLN A 618 12.92 12.91 -7.35
N LEU A 619 14.09 12.53 -6.85
CA LEU A 619 15.00 11.58 -7.48
C LEU A 619 15.23 10.42 -6.51
N THR A 620 15.08 9.20 -6.99
CA THR A 620 15.25 7.99 -6.20
C THR A 620 16.14 6.98 -6.94
N PRO A 621 17.48 7.16 -6.94
CA PRO A 621 18.38 6.10 -7.33
C PRO A 621 18.28 4.92 -6.36
N PHE A 622 18.34 3.71 -6.91
CA PHE A 622 18.27 2.48 -6.12
C PHE A 622 19.23 1.41 -6.61
N VAL A 623 19.57 0.48 -5.72
CA VAL A 623 20.24 -0.77 -6.03
C VAL A 623 19.56 -1.92 -5.30
N ASN A 624 19.34 -3.02 -6.02
CA ASN A 624 18.83 -4.27 -5.48
C ASN A 624 19.83 -5.38 -5.75
N ARG A 625 20.15 -6.18 -4.74
CA ARG A 625 21.00 -7.37 -4.85
C ARG A 625 20.23 -8.56 -4.31
N TYR A 626 20.18 -9.62 -5.12
CA TYR A 626 19.52 -10.88 -4.80
C TYR A 626 20.54 -12.02 -4.84
N ILE A 627 20.42 -12.97 -3.91
CA ILE A 627 21.14 -14.24 -3.91
C ILE A 627 20.12 -15.33 -3.62
N SER A 628 19.84 -16.17 -4.61
CA SER A 628 18.91 -17.27 -4.56
C SER A 628 19.67 -18.59 -4.42
N ASN A 629 19.66 -19.14 -3.21
CA ASN A 629 20.34 -20.40 -2.89
C ASN A 629 19.33 -21.55 -2.92
N GLY A 630 19.23 -22.22 -4.05
CA GLY A 630 18.50 -23.47 -4.19
C GLY A 630 19.25 -24.68 -3.65
N ASN A 631 18.62 -25.85 -3.64
CA ASN A 631 19.26 -27.11 -3.25
C ASN A 631 20.33 -27.53 -4.26
N THR A 632 20.13 -27.21 -5.53
CA THR A 632 20.99 -27.62 -6.66
C THR A 632 21.62 -26.43 -7.42
N TYR A 633 21.25 -25.18 -7.09
CA TYR A 633 21.69 -23.98 -7.80
C TYR A 633 22.03 -22.84 -6.86
N THR A 634 22.74 -21.84 -7.37
CA THR A 634 22.88 -20.52 -6.76
C THR A 634 22.85 -19.47 -7.87
N HIS A 635 21.83 -18.61 -7.85
CA HIS A 635 21.69 -17.50 -8.78
C HIS A 635 21.87 -16.18 -8.06
N THR A 636 22.52 -15.23 -8.73
CA THR A 636 22.72 -13.89 -8.19
C THR A 636 22.36 -12.84 -9.22
N HIS A 637 21.71 -11.78 -8.78
CA HIS A 637 21.37 -10.66 -9.66
C HIS A 637 21.54 -9.33 -8.95
N THR A 638 22.03 -8.32 -9.67
CA THR A 638 22.11 -6.92 -9.19
C THR A 638 21.45 -6.02 -10.22
N ASN A 639 20.52 -5.19 -9.74
CA ASN A 639 19.83 -4.20 -10.56
C ASN A 639 20.07 -2.80 -9.98
N TRP A 640 20.49 -1.88 -10.84
CA TRP A 640 20.59 -0.44 -10.57
C TRP A 640 19.48 0.27 -11.34
N GLY A 641 18.89 1.28 -10.73
CA GLY A 641 17.85 2.04 -11.37
C GLY A 641 17.65 3.42 -10.79
N LEU A 642 16.77 4.17 -11.44
CA LEU A 642 16.39 5.53 -11.08
C LEU A 642 14.87 5.69 -11.25
N ARG A 643 14.23 6.31 -10.26
CA ARG A 643 12.92 6.93 -10.40
C ARG A 643 13.07 8.42 -10.27
N ALA A 644 12.41 9.15 -11.14
CA ALA A 644 12.40 10.60 -11.11
C ALA A 644 10.97 11.11 -11.27
N ASN A 645 10.55 12.02 -10.38
CA ASN A 645 9.24 12.63 -10.43
C ASN A 645 9.42 14.16 -10.37
N LEU A 646 8.79 14.85 -11.29
CA LEU A 646 8.69 16.30 -11.32
C LEU A 646 7.23 16.68 -11.15
N MET A 647 6.95 17.68 -10.35
CA MET A 647 5.63 18.25 -10.15
C MET A 647 5.72 19.77 -10.13
N GLY A 648 4.97 20.40 -11.01
CA GLY A 648 4.78 21.85 -11.06
C GLY A 648 3.31 22.19 -10.88
N MET A 649 2.99 23.20 -10.03
CA MET A 649 1.62 23.60 -9.72
C MET A 649 1.51 25.12 -9.71
N TYR A 650 0.49 25.65 -10.39
CA TYR A 650 0.22 27.09 -10.40
C TYR A 650 -1.28 27.36 -10.53
N LYS A 651 -1.88 28.00 -9.54
CA LYS A 651 -3.33 28.27 -9.45
C LYS A 651 -4.13 26.95 -9.58
N ASN A 652 -4.78 26.74 -10.70
CA ASN A 652 -5.61 25.59 -11.04
C ASN A 652 -4.91 24.61 -11.97
N TRP A 653 -3.71 24.94 -12.43
CA TRP A 653 -2.93 24.13 -13.37
C TRP A 653 -1.87 23.31 -12.66
N TYR A 654 -1.63 22.14 -13.17
CA TYR A 654 -0.46 21.35 -12.77
C TYR A 654 0.15 20.63 -13.96
N VAL A 655 1.43 20.33 -13.84
CA VAL A 655 2.19 19.48 -14.73
C VAL A 655 2.98 18.48 -13.90
N GLY A 656 2.86 17.21 -14.25
CA GLY A 656 3.62 16.12 -13.66
C GLY A 656 4.48 15.45 -14.73
N ALA A 657 5.68 14.99 -14.38
CA ALA A 657 6.46 14.10 -15.22
C ALA A 657 7.09 13.02 -14.37
N ASN A 658 6.97 11.77 -14.80
CA ASN A 658 7.52 10.60 -14.13
C ASN A 658 8.43 9.84 -15.08
N LEU A 659 9.52 9.34 -14.56
CA LEU A 659 10.44 8.43 -15.24
C LEU A 659 10.78 7.27 -14.31
N GLU A 660 10.68 6.05 -14.80
CA GLU A 660 11.07 4.85 -14.08
C GLU A 660 11.90 3.94 -15.00
N THR A 661 13.10 3.57 -14.52
CA THR A 661 13.91 2.56 -15.18
C THR A 661 13.40 1.17 -14.82
N SER A 662 13.75 0.14 -15.61
CA SER A 662 13.34 -1.23 -15.36
C SER A 662 13.72 -1.69 -13.94
N PHE A 663 12.75 -2.23 -13.23
CA PHE A 663 12.95 -2.90 -11.95
C PHE A 663 13.11 -4.40 -12.20
N HIS A 664 14.13 -5.00 -11.60
CA HIS A 664 14.37 -6.43 -11.72
C HIS A 664 14.15 -7.13 -10.38
N SER A 665 13.55 -8.31 -10.42
CA SER A 665 13.38 -9.18 -9.26
C SER A 665 13.81 -10.61 -9.59
N LEU A 666 14.57 -11.22 -8.70
CA LEU A 666 14.95 -12.62 -8.77
C LEU A 666 14.23 -13.38 -7.66
N TRP A 667 13.65 -14.54 -7.99
CA TRP A 667 13.11 -15.49 -7.04
C TRP A 667 13.27 -16.92 -7.56
N GLY A 668 13.96 -17.76 -6.79
CA GLY A 668 14.30 -19.10 -7.25
C GLY A 668 15.18 -19.07 -8.49
N GLU A 669 14.72 -19.70 -9.55
CA GLU A 669 15.34 -19.73 -10.88
C GLU A 669 14.79 -18.65 -11.82
N THR A 670 13.82 -17.84 -11.37
CA THR A 670 13.10 -16.90 -12.24
C THR A 670 13.54 -15.46 -11.99
N LEU A 671 14.04 -14.79 -13.04
CA LEU A 671 14.39 -13.38 -13.09
C LEU A 671 13.35 -12.62 -13.91
N ASN A 672 12.58 -11.76 -13.23
CA ASN A 672 11.65 -10.85 -13.88
C ASN A 672 12.34 -9.50 -14.12
N LYS A 673 12.10 -8.91 -15.28
CA LYS A 673 12.56 -7.57 -15.66
C LYS A 673 11.33 -6.79 -16.11
N ASP A 674 10.86 -5.89 -15.25
CA ASP A 674 9.70 -5.06 -15.51
C ASP A 674 10.03 -4.00 -16.57
N GLU A 675 9.00 -3.40 -17.12
CA GLU A 675 9.09 -2.38 -18.16
C GLU A 675 9.73 -1.08 -17.65
N LYS A 676 10.30 -0.33 -18.58
CA LYS A 676 10.66 1.09 -18.40
C LYS A 676 9.44 1.92 -18.73
N SER A 677 9.14 2.91 -17.92
CA SER A 677 8.00 3.78 -18.14
C SER A 677 8.36 5.26 -17.96
N HIS A 678 7.64 6.11 -18.68
CA HIS A 678 7.66 7.54 -18.45
C HIS A 678 6.29 8.13 -18.81
N SER A 679 5.91 9.15 -18.08
CA SER A 679 4.65 9.85 -18.33
C SER A 679 4.78 11.36 -18.13
N ILE A 680 3.97 12.10 -18.83
CA ILE A 680 3.77 13.54 -18.63
C ILE A 680 2.26 13.76 -18.50
N VAL A 681 1.89 14.56 -17.53
CA VAL A 681 0.50 14.85 -17.19
C VAL A 681 0.31 16.35 -17.17
N PHE A 682 -0.73 16.86 -17.79
CA PHE A 682 -1.17 18.25 -17.72
C PHE A 682 -2.60 18.29 -17.22
N GLY A 683 -2.85 18.96 -16.12
CA GLY A 683 -4.16 19.04 -15.54
C GLY A 683 -4.62 20.47 -15.28
N TYR A 684 -5.94 20.66 -15.38
CA TYR A 684 -6.65 21.86 -14.99
C TYR A 684 -7.83 21.50 -14.12
N ASN A 685 -7.82 21.94 -12.86
CA ASN A 685 -8.84 21.61 -11.88
C ASN A 685 -9.57 22.84 -11.39
N ARG A 686 -10.88 22.72 -11.27
CA ARG A 686 -11.77 23.63 -10.57
C ARG A 686 -12.46 22.89 -9.43
N GLU A 687 -13.14 23.63 -8.57
CA GLU A 687 -13.82 23.09 -7.39
C GLU A 687 -14.81 21.95 -7.71
N LYS A 688 -15.53 22.05 -8.82
CA LYS A 688 -16.58 21.09 -9.20
C LYS A 688 -16.22 20.18 -10.37
N TRP A 689 -15.16 20.44 -11.11
CA TRP A 689 -14.74 19.65 -12.26
C TRP A 689 -13.30 19.91 -12.65
N GLY A 690 -12.71 18.99 -13.38
CA GLY A 690 -11.40 19.16 -13.99
C GLY A 690 -11.19 18.25 -15.18
N VAL A 691 -10.10 18.53 -15.90
CA VAL A 691 -9.65 17.76 -17.06
C VAL A 691 -8.16 17.53 -16.95
N GLU A 692 -7.71 16.34 -17.30
CA GLU A 692 -6.31 15.94 -17.31
C GLU A 692 -5.96 15.30 -18.66
N LEU A 693 -4.85 15.72 -19.23
CA LEU A 693 -4.23 15.09 -20.40
C LEU A 693 -3.05 14.26 -19.93
N GLN A 694 -3.06 12.98 -20.25
CA GLN A 694 -2.00 12.03 -19.91
C GLN A 694 -1.26 11.57 -21.16
N LEU A 695 0.07 11.69 -21.13
CA LEU A 695 0.97 11.25 -22.18
C LEU A 695 1.89 10.17 -21.58
N GLN A 696 1.81 8.93 -22.06
CA GLN A 696 2.63 7.86 -21.54
C GLN A 696 3.50 7.22 -22.62
N ASN A 697 4.74 6.94 -22.27
CA ASN A 697 5.74 6.25 -23.11
C ASN A 697 5.93 6.90 -24.49
N ILE A 698 5.82 8.24 -24.57
CA ILE A 698 5.86 8.99 -25.83
C ILE A 698 7.21 8.91 -26.55
N PHE A 699 8.30 8.65 -25.82
CA PHE A 699 9.66 8.49 -26.35
C PHE A 699 10.04 7.00 -26.55
N SER A 700 9.18 6.05 -26.18
CA SER A 700 9.44 4.63 -26.34
C SER A 700 8.93 4.10 -27.68
N SER A 701 9.68 3.18 -28.28
CA SER A 701 9.27 2.40 -29.46
C SER A 701 8.66 1.05 -29.07
N ARG A 702 8.99 0.56 -27.87
CA ARG A 702 8.50 -0.68 -27.28
C ARG A 702 8.19 -0.47 -25.79
N TYR A 703 7.07 -0.96 -25.34
CA TYR A 703 6.74 -1.17 -23.95
C TYR A 703 6.89 -2.67 -23.69
N GLU A 704 7.95 -3.07 -23.01
CA GLU A 704 8.39 -4.45 -22.94
C GLU A 704 8.72 -4.90 -21.52
N MET A 705 8.40 -6.16 -21.22
CA MET A 705 8.83 -6.89 -20.03
C MET A 705 9.43 -8.22 -20.45
N SER A 706 10.33 -8.77 -19.63
CA SER A 706 10.91 -10.07 -19.89
C SER A 706 10.98 -10.93 -18.63
N VAL A 707 10.87 -12.23 -18.84
CA VAL A 707 11.02 -13.27 -17.82
C VAL A 707 12.09 -14.23 -18.29
N GLU A 708 13.12 -14.41 -17.47
CA GLU A 708 14.22 -15.35 -17.74
C GLU A 708 14.22 -16.43 -16.65
N ASN A 709 14.15 -17.68 -17.05
CA ASN A 709 14.31 -18.81 -16.15
C ASN A 709 15.73 -19.39 -16.30
N LEU A 710 16.42 -19.48 -15.19
CA LEU A 710 17.82 -19.85 -15.09
C LEU A 710 18.04 -21.35 -14.80
N SER A 711 17.01 -22.17 -14.97
CA SER A 711 17.11 -23.63 -14.76
C SER A 711 18.16 -24.27 -15.66
N HIS A 712 18.89 -25.24 -15.12
CA HIS A 712 19.83 -26.02 -15.93
C HIS A 712 19.13 -27.02 -16.88
N LEU A 713 17.89 -27.45 -16.53
CA LEU A 713 17.18 -28.48 -17.30
C LEU A 713 16.32 -27.90 -18.41
N ALA A 714 15.62 -26.79 -18.13
CA ALA A 714 14.70 -26.18 -19.07
C ALA A 714 14.73 -24.64 -18.95
N PRO A 715 15.89 -23.99 -19.29
CA PRO A 715 16.00 -22.55 -19.29
C PRO A 715 15.13 -21.92 -20.37
N TYR A 716 14.57 -20.74 -20.11
CA TYR A 716 13.88 -19.94 -21.11
C TYR A 716 14.12 -18.45 -20.92
N ASN A 717 14.03 -17.71 -22.02
CA ASN A 717 13.96 -16.26 -22.03
C ASN A 717 12.76 -15.82 -22.86
N GLN A 718 11.77 -15.29 -22.17
CA GLN A 718 10.53 -14.81 -22.74
C GLN A 718 10.48 -13.30 -22.71
N MET A 719 10.23 -12.68 -23.86
CA MET A 719 10.02 -11.25 -23.99
C MET A 719 8.59 -11.00 -24.51
N VAL A 720 7.87 -10.12 -23.83
CA VAL A 720 6.51 -9.70 -24.20
C VAL A 720 6.51 -8.18 -24.36
N TRP A 721 5.97 -7.67 -25.46
CA TRP A 721 5.93 -6.23 -25.68
C TRP A 721 4.66 -5.79 -26.40
N SER A 722 4.32 -4.51 -26.21
CA SER A 722 3.21 -3.86 -26.89
C SER A 722 3.66 -2.56 -27.53
N LYS A 723 3.28 -2.35 -28.79
CA LYS A 723 3.38 -1.06 -29.47
C LYS A 723 2.21 -0.14 -29.09
N ASN A 724 1.07 -0.72 -28.70
CA ASN A 724 -0.12 0.05 -28.30
C ASN A 724 0.08 0.79 -26.97
N LEU A 725 1.01 0.35 -26.11
CA LEU A 725 1.35 0.99 -24.86
C LEU A 725 2.51 2.00 -24.97
N CYS A 726 2.90 2.32 -26.23
CA CYS A 726 3.82 3.41 -26.55
C CYS A 726 3.03 4.57 -27.16
N LYS A 727 3.44 5.82 -26.86
CA LYS A 727 2.76 7.03 -27.35
C LYS A 727 1.27 7.03 -26.98
N VAL A 728 0.97 6.66 -25.75
CA VAL A 728 -0.40 6.65 -25.23
C VAL A 728 -0.83 8.08 -24.94
N PHE A 729 -2.02 8.45 -25.44
CA PHE A 729 -2.68 9.73 -25.20
C PHE A 729 -3.99 9.45 -24.49
N GLY A 730 -4.12 9.89 -23.24
CA GLY A 730 -5.32 9.74 -22.43
C GLY A 730 -5.91 11.07 -22.02
N ILE A 731 -7.23 11.11 -21.90
CA ILE A 731 -7.97 12.22 -21.32
C ILE A 731 -8.74 11.68 -20.11
N ASP A 732 -8.64 12.37 -19.01
CA ASP A 732 -9.45 12.18 -17.83
C ASP A 732 -10.36 13.39 -17.62
N PHE A 733 -11.63 13.14 -17.40
CA PHE A 733 -12.60 14.12 -16.96
C PHE A 733 -13.17 13.70 -15.62
N HIS A 734 -13.16 14.61 -14.65
CA HIS A 734 -13.77 14.35 -13.36
C HIS A 734 -14.68 15.48 -12.91
N PHE A 735 -15.67 15.14 -12.10
CA PHE A 735 -16.56 16.10 -11.46
C PHE A 735 -16.85 15.72 -10.01
N ASN A 736 -17.15 16.75 -9.20
CA ASN A 736 -17.49 16.62 -7.77
C ASN A 736 -18.63 17.58 -7.46
N LEU A 737 -19.79 17.02 -7.11
CA LEU A 737 -20.97 17.77 -6.74
C LEU A 737 -21.25 17.57 -5.26
N ASN A 738 -21.09 18.63 -4.46
CA ASN A 738 -21.35 18.62 -3.03
C ASN A 738 -22.66 19.33 -2.73
N PHE A 739 -23.43 18.80 -1.79
CA PHE A 739 -24.68 19.38 -1.33
C PHE A 739 -24.86 19.21 0.18
N GLY A 740 -25.55 20.16 0.82
CA GLY A 740 -25.77 20.18 2.27
C GLY A 740 -24.55 20.60 3.10
N LYS A 741 -24.68 20.49 4.45
CA LYS A 741 -23.59 20.71 5.41
C LYS A 741 -23.01 19.36 5.82
N HIS A 742 -21.75 19.16 5.60
CA HIS A 742 -21.07 17.85 5.68
C HIS A 742 -20.75 17.39 7.13
N GLY A 743 -20.77 16.10 7.41
CA GLY A 743 -20.48 15.46 8.71
C GLY A 743 -19.40 14.34 8.65
N SER A 744 -19.02 13.74 9.79
CA SER A 744 -17.86 12.85 9.94
C SER A 744 -18.00 11.46 9.29
N GLU A 745 -16.89 10.89 8.83
CA GLU A 745 -16.78 9.53 8.27
C GLU A 745 -16.15 8.53 9.25
N VAL A 746 -16.47 7.23 9.06
CA VAL A 746 -16.14 6.12 9.96
C VAL A 746 -14.84 5.41 9.62
N ASN A 747 -14.22 4.87 10.63
CA ASN A 747 -12.94 4.18 10.61
C ASN A 747 -13.08 2.65 10.63
N GLN A 748 -12.78 1.94 9.53
CA GLN A 748 -12.74 0.47 9.43
C GLN A 748 -11.29 -0.05 9.37
N ARG A 749 -10.93 -1.11 10.07
CA ARG A 749 -9.54 -1.50 10.28
C ARG A 749 -9.05 -2.66 9.40
N ILE A 750 -9.90 -3.61 9.07
CA ILE A 750 -9.56 -4.75 8.21
C ILE A 750 -10.15 -4.57 6.82
N HIS A 751 -9.42 -5.05 5.87
CA HIS A 751 -9.81 -5.16 4.48
C HIS A 751 -9.73 -6.61 4.02
N ASN A 752 -10.65 -7.01 3.14
CA ASN A 752 -10.57 -8.29 2.48
C ASN A 752 -9.37 -8.35 1.54
N SER A 753 -8.30 -9.04 1.95
CA SER A 753 -7.11 -9.30 1.12
C SER A 753 -7.14 -10.67 0.45
N ASP A 754 -8.25 -11.41 0.58
CA ASP A 754 -8.38 -12.78 0.09
C ASP A 754 -8.87 -12.78 -1.37
N THR A 755 -7.93 -12.76 -2.32
CA THR A 755 -8.17 -12.79 -3.76
C THR A 755 -7.63 -14.04 -4.45
N ASP A 756 -6.89 -14.91 -3.72
CA ASP A 756 -6.31 -16.13 -4.28
C ASP A 756 -7.37 -17.23 -4.42
N ALA A 757 -7.66 -17.65 -5.65
CA ALA A 757 -8.58 -18.74 -5.98
C ALA A 757 -7.98 -20.15 -5.79
N GLY A 758 -6.66 -20.26 -5.55
CA GLY A 758 -5.96 -21.54 -5.40
C GLY A 758 -5.86 -22.35 -6.68
N ILE A 759 -5.92 -21.73 -7.84
CA ILE A 759 -5.78 -22.40 -9.14
C ILE A 759 -4.31 -22.39 -9.54
N VAL A 760 -3.79 -23.57 -9.94
CA VAL A 760 -2.43 -23.71 -10.46
C VAL A 760 -2.33 -23.02 -11.81
N PRO A 761 -1.45 -22.00 -11.99
CA PRO A 761 -1.31 -21.31 -13.27
C PRO A 761 -0.74 -22.27 -14.34
N THR A 762 -1.25 -22.17 -15.56
CA THR A 762 -0.86 -22.99 -16.71
C THR A 762 0.00 -22.22 -17.72
N THR A 763 0.19 -20.93 -17.51
CA THR A 763 1.08 -20.08 -18.32
C THR A 763 2.46 -19.95 -17.68
N LYS A 764 3.50 -19.71 -18.52
CA LYS A 764 4.88 -19.50 -18.08
C LYS A 764 5.06 -18.15 -17.42
#